data_1cbad1972d6a2ec1441f192962b267c9
#
_entry.id   1cbad1972d6a2ec1441f192962b267c9
#
_cell.length_a   1.000
_cell.length_b   1.000
_cell.length_c   1.000
_cell.angle_alpha   90.00
_cell.angle_beta   90.00
_cell.angle_gamma   90.00
#
_symmetry.space_group_name_H-M   'P 1'
#
loop_
_entity.id
_entity.type
_entity.pdbx_description
1 polymer ?
#
loop_
_entity_poly.entity_id
_entity_poly.type
_entity_poly.pdbx_seq_one_letter_code
_entity_poly.pdbx_strand_id
1 'polypeptide(L)'
;MSNNLKYSIEKITYKNTDLDCYFLISGYCYAKDNTPVIYHTKVNNDNVLFGYTEVYRKDVFGKDKVDAKKSFVGFLIRVDFCDEEPRSFQLTADNNGETTVLVSLTEKDIQKFEDKHTIEYDVDSAILENEISMITVAGWAYSNDCQQVQISINDDQNNLVESSCRHETRMDLLRSGEITEEQKFCGFRISFKCEKNKQYRIVFKTSKETRVEKLELTRTSGSTMIKRYARHINAKNIKKAITYVKRNGVSKLVHRLRYGSYIAQSDYQTWLFAQRVTKKNLETQSKTRFAYSPKISILVATFNTKEEYLKEMIDTVVNQSYSNWELCIADGSTNDFVEKYVHEHYSSYGEKIKFKKLDQNYGISGNTNKAFEMATGDYITVYDHDDTLELDCFYEIVKALQEYRYDVLYTDEDKFDDSTKMYNDPNLKPDFSEDLLRSHNYITHLFIVNKKIVDEVGYYNSEFDGSQDYDYIFRCVEKANAVYHIPRVLYHWRMHPESTAQNPENKMYCYDAGKRAIEAHYKRVGVEATVEFLPKPMYGMYHTIYSTKDNPLVSILIPNYNHKSILKTCIDSLYNVNTYKNFEIVIVENNSTEKEIFDYYEELKKSHDNIQVVIYNGEFNYSRINNFGMKYTNGDYVLLLNNDTEVISPTALSEMVGCILRPEVGAVGAKLLYEDDTVQHAGVVIGFSGYAGHVNHGINKDDYGYMVRARINCNYSAVTAACMMVKKSVFNQVGGFDEQFVVACNDVDLCLKICKEKYLVVYNAFALWHHYESKSRGYDDASQEKTWRFNKEVEKFQDKWKDVLINGDPFYNSNWNIQYGPFRLY
;
A
#
# COMPACT_ATOMS: atom_id res chain seq x y z
N MET A 1 -32.20 -19.05 -36.19
CA MET A 1 -32.29 -17.92 -35.26
C MET A 1 -30.87 -17.54 -34.90
N SER A 2 -30.41 -16.33 -35.14
CA SER A 2 -29.01 -15.93 -34.90
C SER A 2 -28.85 -15.70 -33.41
N ASN A 3 -28.05 -16.53 -32.77
CA ASN A 3 -27.72 -16.42 -31.34
C ASN A 3 -27.27 -14.97 -31.02
N ASN A 4 -28.05 -14.23 -30.23
CA ASN A 4 -27.75 -12.84 -29.88
C ASN A 4 -26.51 -12.72 -28.97
N LEU A 5 -26.18 -13.81 -28.24
CA LEU A 5 -25.02 -13.85 -27.33
C LEU A 5 -23.73 -14.22 -28.06
N LYS A 6 -22.67 -13.51 -27.74
CA LYS A 6 -21.30 -13.86 -28.08
C LYS A 6 -20.52 -14.12 -26.77
N TYR A 7 -19.93 -15.34 -26.69
CA TYR A 7 -19.23 -15.75 -25.48
C TYR A 7 -18.02 -16.65 -25.78
N SER A 8 -17.13 -16.73 -24.81
CA SER A 8 -16.06 -17.71 -24.72
C SER A 8 -15.80 -18.06 -23.27
N ILE A 9 -15.67 -19.33 -22.96
CA ILE A 9 -15.17 -19.83 -21.70
C ILE A 9 -13.67 -20.02 -21.87
N GLU A 10 -12.88 -19.36 -21.05
CA GLU A 10 -11.42 -19.37 -21.15
C GLU A 10 -10.81 -20.36 -20.18
N LYS A 11 -11.36 -20.44 -18.97
CA LYS A 11 -10.88 -21.38 -17.97
C LYS A 11 -12.00 -21.85 -17.05
N ILE A 12 -11.92 -23.12 -16.66
CA ILE A 12 -12.71 -23.69 -15.57
C ILE A 12 -11.73 -24.31 -14.59
N THR A 13 -11.75 -23.85 -13.35
CA THR A 13 -11.00 -24.43 -12.25
C THR A 13 -11.99 -25.16 -11.33
N TYR A 14 -11.67 -26.39 -10.95
CA TYR A 14 -12.41 -27.17 -9.99
C TYR A 14 -11.53 -27.40 -8.77
N LYS A 15 -12.03 -27.10 -7.59
CA LYS A 15 -11.37 -27.38 -6.32
C LYS A 15 -12.29 -28.23 -5.46
N ASN A 16 -11.75 -29.31 -4.93
CA ASN A 16 -12.44 -30.20 -3.99
C ASN A 16 -11.43 -30.63 -2.91
N THR A 17 -11.41 -29.93 -1.78
CA THR A 17 -10.54 -30.17 -0.64
C THR A 17 -11.36 -30.16 0.64
N ASP A 18 -10.81 -30.64 1.74
CA ASP A 18 -11.48 -30.65 3.05
C ASP A 18 -11.88 -29.24 3.56
N LEU A 19 -11.30 -28.17 2.98
CA LEU A 19 -11.53 -26.79 3.40
C LEU A 19 -12.34 -25.96 2.40
N ASP A 20 -12.24 -26.28 1.09
CA ASP A 20 -12.84 -25.50 0.01
C ASP A 20 -13.32 -26.39 -1.14
N CYS A 21 -14.59 -26.26 -1.53
CA CYS A 21 -15.18 -27.00 -2.64
C CYS A 21 -15.89 -26.01 -3.56
N TYR A 22 -15.33 -25.74 -4.76
CA TYR A 22 -15.93 -24.79 -5.71
C TYR A 22 -15.56 -25.06 -7.17
N PHE A 23 -16.40 -24.51 -8.07
CA PHE A 23 -16.03 -24.20 -9.45
C PHE A 23 -15.72 -22.70 -9.60
N LEU A 24 -14.62 -22.38 -10.28
CA LEU A 24 -14.29 -21.02 -10.71
C LEU A 24 -14.23 -20.98 -12.23
N ILE A 25 -15.08 -20.17 -12.85
CA ILE A 25 -15.23 -20.09 -14.29
C ILE A 25 -14.90 -18.67 -14.76
N SER A 26 -13.94 -18.53 -15.66
CA SER A 26 -13.61 -17.25 -16.29
C SER A 26 -13.90 -17.27 -17.79
N GLY A 27 -14.24 -16.11 -18.33
CA GLY A 27 -14.54 -15.96 -19.74
C GLY A 27 -15.12 -14.57 -20.05
N TYR A 28 -15.76 -14.47 -21.22
CA TYR A 28 -16.57 -13.30 -21.54
C TYR A 28 -17.91 -13.68 -22.15
N CYS A 29 -18.95 -12.86 -21.92
CA CYS A 29 -20.25 -13.04 -22.54
C CYS A 29 -20.96 -11.67 -22.68
N TYR A 30 -21.45 -11.38 -23.88
CA TYR A 30 -22.22 -10.16 -24.13
C TYR A 30 -23.28 -10.35 -25.23
N ALA A 31 -24.35 -9.57 -25.12
CA ALA A 31 -25.37 -9.51 -26.14
C ALA A 31 -25.00 -8.49 -27.24
N LYS A 32 -25.22 -8.84 -28.49
CA LYS A 32 -24.89 -7.96 -29.64
C LYS A 32 -25.72 -6.68 -29.68
N ASP A 33 -26.91 -6.70 -29.10
CA ASP A 33 -27.81 -5.56 -28.96
C ASP A 33 -27.65 -4.77 -27.67
N ASN A 34 -26.62 -5.09 -26.87
CA ASN A 34 -26.28 -4.50 -25.57
C ASN A 34 -27.34 -4.71 -24.47
N THR A 35 -28.23 -5.68 -24.62
CA THR A 35 -29.15 -6.02 -23.54
C THR A 35 -28.43 -6.78 -22.43
N PRO A 36 -28.88 -6.68 -21.15
CA PRO A 36 -28.24 -7.35 -20.03
C PRO A 36 -28.20 -8.87 -20.19
N VAL A 37 -27.12 -9.49 -19.72
CA VAL A 37 -26.97 -10.94 -19.64
C VAL A 37 -27.11 -11.37 -18.19
N ILE A 38 -27.98 -12.33 -17.91
CA ILE A 38 -28.24 -12.88 -16.57
C ILE A 38 -27.68 -14.30 -16.51
N TYR A 39 -26.83 -14.60 -15.52
CA TYR A 39 -26.26 -15.92 -15.33
C TYR A 39 -27.05 -16.76 -14.33
N HIS A 40 -27.10 -18.08 -14.56
CA HIS A 40 -27.64 -19.05 -13.60
C HIS A 40 -26.69 -20.25 -13.52
N THR A 41 -26.55 -20.80 -12.31
CA THR A 41 -25.72 -21.96 -12.04
C THR A 41 -26.53 -23.10 -11.43
N LYS A 42 -26.22 -24.31 -11.84
CA LYS A 42 -26.79 -25.54 -11.27
C LYS A 42 -25.69 -26.55 -10.94
N VAL A 43 -25.77 -27.14 -9.77
CA VAL A 43 -24.98 -28.28 -9.33
C VAL A 43 -25.95 -29.41 -9.02
N ASN A 44 -25.71 -30.63 -9.56
CA ASN A 44 -26.61 -31.79 -9.44
C ASN A 44 -28.07 -31.50 -9.84
N ASN A 45 -28.27 -30.62 -10.83
CA ASN A 45 -29.55 -30.08 -11.32
C ASN A 45 -30.28 -29.09 -10.40
N ASP A 46 -29.74 -28.79 -9.19
CA ASP A 46 -30.29 -27.80 -8.27
C ASP A 46 -29.67 -26.44 -8.54
N ASN A 47 -30.48 -25.38 -8.43
CA ASN A 47 -30.00 -24.01 -8.55
C ASN A 47 -29.14 -23.65 -7.35
N VAL A 48 -27.91 -23.23 -7.62
CA VAL A 48 -26.91 -22.86 -6.59
C VAL A 48 -26.56 -21.38 -6.71
N LEU A 49 -26.38 -20.73 -5.57
CA LEU A 49 -25.88 -19.35 -5.51
C LEU A 49 -24.41 -19.31 -5.95
N PHE A 50 -24.02 -18.22 -6.57
CA PHE A 50 -22.66 -18.02 -7.07
C PHE A 50 -22.17 -16.60 -6.81
N GLY A 51 -20.88 -16.47 -6.56
CA GLY A 51 -20.16 -15.21 -6.61
C GLY A 51 -19.92 -14.80 -8.05
N TYR A 52 -20.07 -13.51 -8.38
CA TYR A 52 -19.86 -12.97 -9.71
C TYR A 52 -19.03 -11.71 -9.66
N THR A 53 -17.98 -11.67 -10.49
CA THR A 53 -17.14 -10.49 -10.68
C THR A 53 -17.08 -10.18 -12.17
N GLU A 54 -17.38 -8.94 -12.56
CA GLU A 54 -17.16 -8.48 -13.92
C GLU A 54 -15.68 -8.18 -14.15
N VAL A 55 -15.21 -8.59 -15.33
CA VAL A 55 -13.81 -8.41 -15.74
C VAL A 55 -13.75 -7.48 -16.95
N TYR A 56 -12.89 -6.47 -16.84
CA TYR A 56 -12.62 -5.55 -17.94
C TYR A 56 -11.85 -6.25 -19.07
N ARG A 57 -12.37 -6.22 -20.30
CA ARG A 57 -11.85 -6.98 -21.44
C ARG A 57 -11.60 -6.09 -22.67
N LYS A 58 -10.52 -5.31 -22.61
CA LYS A 58 -10.08 -4.44 -23.71
C LYS A 58 -9.72 -5.22 -24.98
N ASP A 59 -9.27 -6.44 -24.83
CA ASP A 59 -8.85 -7.35 -25.90
C ASP A 59 -10.02 -7.84 -26.75
N VAL A 60 -11.24 -7.92 -26.20
CA VAL A 60 -12.44 -8.41 -26.90
C VAL A 60 -12.98 -7.40 -27.93
N PHE A 61 -12.74 -6.11 -27.74
CA PHE A 61 -13.31 -5.04 -28.58
C PHE A 61 -12.31 -4.31 -29.50
N GLY A 62 -11.03 -4.67 -29.52
CA GLY A 62 -10.02 -4.02 -30.37
C GLY A 62 -9.61 -2.62 -29.91
N LYS A 63 -8.50 -2.12 -30.43
CA LYS A 63 -7.76 -0.96 -29.89
C LYS A 63 -8.43 0.41 -30.04
N ASP A 64 -9.48 0.58 -30.84
CA ASP A 64 -9.85 1.91 -31.37
C ASP A 64 -11.28 2.41 -31.09
N LYS A 65 -12.18 1.66 -30.47
CA LYS A 65 -13.56 2.11 -30.16
C LYS A 65 -14.09 1.45 -28.90
N VAL A 66 -13.62 1.88 -27.74
CA VAL A 66 -14.14 1.39 -26.46
C VAL A 66 -15.19 2.37 -25.95
N ASP A 67 -16.47 2.02 -26.11
CA ASP A 67 -17.51 2.51 -25.24
C ASP A 67 -17.24 1.93 -23.84
N ALA A 68 -17.04 2.75 -22.82
CA ALA A 68 -16.70 2.31 -21.46
C ALA A 68 -17.71 1.29 -20.91
N LYS A 69 -18.99 1.40 -21.29
CA LYS A 69 -20.05 0.46 -20.93
C LYS A 69 -19.90 -0.94 -21.57
N LYS A 70 -19.14 -1.07 -22.65
CA LYS A 70 -18.92 -2.33 -23.36
C LYS A 70 -17.64 -3.08 -22.94
N SER A 71 -16.83 -2.48 -22.08
CA SER A 71 -15.54 -3.04 -21.69
C SER A 71 -15.66 -4.10 -20.60
N PHE A 72 -16.77 -4.13 -19.87
CA PHE A 72 -17.04 -5.06 -18.77
C PHE A 72 -17.86 -6.25 -19.23
N VAL A 73 -17.33 -7.02 -20.16
CA VAL A 73 -17.99 -8.22 -20.72
C VAL A 73 -17.33 -9.51 -20.26
N GLY A 74 -16.18 -9.43 -19.61
CA GLY A 74 -15.55 -10.54 -18.94
C GLY A 74 -16.27 -10.88 -17.65
N PHE A 75 -16.17 -12.12 -17.22
CA PHE A 75 -16.73 -12.60 -15.97
C PHE A 75 -15.79 -13.57 -15.27
N LEU A 76 -15.88 -13.54 -13.94
CA LEU A 76 -15.35 -14.55 -13.04
C LEU A 76 -16.53 -15.01 -12.18
N ILE A 77 -16.91 -16.27 -12.30
CA ILE A 77 -18.03 -16.87 -11.55
C ILE A 77 -17.47 -17.94 -10.62
N ARG A 78 -17.72 -17.80 -9.32
CA ARG A 78 -17.39 -18.79 -8.30
C ARG A 78 -18.67 -19.44 -7.78
N VAL A 79 -18.70 -20.76 -7.79
CA VAL A 79 -19.82 -21.57 -7.32
C VAL A 79 -19.33 -22.52 -6.25
N ASP A 80 -19.69 -22.27 -5.00
CA ASP A 80 -19.34 -23.13 -3.88
C ASP A 80 -20.36 -24.27 -3.71
N PHE A 81 -19.90 -25.48 -3.33
CA PHE A 81 -20.75 -26.68 -3.19
C PHE A 81 -20.31 -27.57 -2.00
N CYS A 82 -20.28 -27.01 -0.79
CA CYS A 82 -19.70 -27.67 0.38
C CYS A 82 -20.46 -28.90 0.91
N ASP A 83 -21.70 -29.15 0.52
CA ASP A 83 -22.56 -30.17 1.16
C ASP A 83 -22.74 -31.46 0.36
N GLU A 84 -22.44 -31.51 -0.94
CA GLU A 84 -22.55 -32.72 -1.79
C GLU A 84 -21.48 -32.72 -2.90
N GLU A 85 -20.88 -33.88 -3.18
CA GLU A 85 -20.01 -34.05 -4.34
C GLU A 85 -20.75 -33.73 -5.65
N PRO A 86 -20.21 -32.84 -6.48
CA PRO A 86 -20.84 -32.46 -7.72
C PRO A 86 -20.78 -33.62 -8.77
N ARG A 87 -21.93 -34.10 -9.19
CA ARG A 87 -22.07 -35.06 -10.28
C ARG A 87 -22.39 -34.41 -11.63
N SER A 88 -22.85 -33.16 -11.57
CA SER A 88 -23.08 -32.35 -12.79
C SER A 88 -22.97 -30.88 -12.45
N PHE A 89 -22.51 -30.08 -13.40
CA PHE A 89 -22.47 -28.63 -13.29
C PHE A 89 -22.97 -27.98 -14.56
N GLN A 90 -23.78 -26.94 -14.46
CA GLN A 90 -24.25 -26.17 -15.60
C GLN A 90 -24.21 -24.67 -15.30
N LEU A 91 -23.61 -23.89 -16.21
CA LEU A 91 -23.68 -22.44 -16.26
C LEU A 91 -24.48 -22.02 -17.48
N THR A 92 -25.50 -21.22 -17.30
CA THR A 92 -26.33 -20.67 -18.40
C THR A 92 -26.33 -19.17 -18.36
N ALA A 93 -26.57 -18.55 -19.49
CA ALA A 93 -26.77 -17.11 -19.65
C ALA A 93 -28.14 -16.88 -20.32
N ASP A 94 -28.97 -16.06 -19.69
CA ASP A 94 -30.27 -15.60 -20.19
C ASP A 94 -30.13 -14.19 -20.76
N ASN A 95 -30.72 -14.03 -21.96
CA ASN A 95 -30.85 -12.73 -22.60
C ASN A 95 -32.24 -12.61 -23.24
N ASN A 96 -33.03 -11.65 -22.79
CA ASN A 96 -34.42 -11.40 -23.28
C ASN A 96 -35.33 -12.67 -23.28
N GLY A 97 -35.15 -13.55 -22.29
CA GLY A 97 -35.93 -14.77 -22.13
C GLY A 97 -35.42 -15.97 -23.01
N GLU A 98 -34.29 -15.83 -23.68
CA GLU A 98 -33.61 -16.89 -24.38
C GLU A 98 -32.42 -17.39 -23.59
N THR A 99 -32.44 -18.63 -23.12
CA THR A 99 -31.39 -19.26 -22.31
C THR A 99 -30.35 -19.94 -23.21
N THR A 100 -29.08 -19.56 -23.00
CA THR A 100 -27.92 -20.20 -23.66
C THR A 100 -27.08 -20.94 -22.63
N VAL A 101 -26.75 -22.20 -22.89
CA VAL A 101 -25.83 -23.00 -22.07
C VAL A 101 -24.39 -22.58 -22.40
N LEU A 102 -23.67 -22.04 -21.45
CA LEU A 102 -22.25 -21.64 -21.57
C LEU A 102 -21.31 -22.76 -21.20
N VAL A 103 -21.62 -23.50 -20.13
CA VAL A 103 -20.87 -24.67 -19.65
C VAL A 103 -21.85 -25.76 -19.24
N SER A 104 -21.54 -26.98 -19.58
CA SER A 104 -22.25 -28.17 -19.09
C SER A 104 -21.23 -29.28 -18.85
N LEU A 105 -21.04 -29.66 -17.58
CA LEU A 105 -20.14 -30.73 -17.16
C LEU A 105 -20.94 -31.92 -16.65
N THR A 106 -20.57 -33.08 -17.10
CA THR A 106 -21.05 -34.37 -16.59
C THR A 106 -20.09 -34.87 -15.48
N GLU A 107 -20.51 -35.89 -14.72
CA GLU A 107 -19.67 -36.58 -13.75
C GLU A 107 -18.30 -37.01 -14.32
N LYS A 108 -18.28 -37.50 -15.56
CA LYS A 108 -17.04 -37.83 -16.27
C LYS A 108 -16.16 -36.65 -16.59
N ASP A 109 -16.76 -35.47 -16.82
CA ASP A 109 -16.00 -34.26 -17.08
C ASP A 109 -15.44 -33.68 -15.79
N ILE A 110 -16.19 -33.78 -14.71
CA ILE A 110 -15.75 -33.40 -13.37
C ILE A 110 -14.60 -34.29 -12.89
N GLN A 111 -14.73 -35.59 -13.08
CA GLN A 111 -13.69 -36.57 -12.76
C GLN A 111 -12.38 -36.30 -13.52
N LYS A 112 -12.44 -35.77 -14.76
CA LYS A 112 -11.24 -35.35 -15.51
C LYS A 112 -10.54 -34.15 -14.84
N PHE A 113 -11.24 -33.30 -14.10
CA PHE A 113 -10.60 -32.23 -13.30
C PHE A 113 -9.94 -32.82 -12.05
N GLU A 114 -10.50 -33.83 -11.41
CA GLU A 114 -9.89 -34.55 -10.30
C GLU A 114 -8.62 -35.29 -10.71
N ASP A 115 -8.63 -35.87 -11.94
CA ASP A 115 -7.46 -36.55 -12.52
C ASP A 115 -6.42 -35.60 -13.09
N LYS A 116 -6.78 -34.35 -13.37
CA LYS A 116 -5.89 -33.29 -13.85
C LYS A 116 -5.28 -32.45 -12.69
N HIS A 117 -4.37 -33.05 -11.97
CA HIS A 117 -3.45 -32.28 -11.13
C HIS A 117 -2.36 -31.63 -12.00
N THR A 118 -2.74 -30.69 -12.86
CA THR A 118 -1.83 -30.08 -13.80
C THR A 118 -1.13 -28.90 -13.15
N ILE A 119 0.20 -28.94 -13.13
CA ILE A 119 1.02 -27.77 -12.90
C ILE A 119 0.90 -26.87 -14.12
N GLU A 120 0.36 -25.67 -13.93
CA GLU A 120 0.37 -24.60 -14.92
C GLU A 120 1.60 -23.72 -14.68
N TYR A 121 2.31 -23.37 -15.74
CA TYR A 121 3.50 -22.55 -15.64
C TYR A 121 3.81 -21.83 -16.96
N ASP A 122 4.58 -20.76 -16.85
CA ASP A 122 5.23 -20.11 -17.98
C ASP A 122 6.59 -19.55 -17.56
N VAL A 123 7.55 -19.57 -18.49
CA VAL A 123 8.88 -19.02 -18.31
C VAL A 123 8.98 -17.69 -19.06
N ASP A 124 8.73 -16.60 -18.37
CA ASP A 124 8.74 -15.24 -18.95
C ASP A 124 10.12 -14.86 -19.53
N SER A 125 11.21 -15.32 -18.90
CA SER A 125 12.57 -15.04 -19.34
C SER A 125 13.61 -15.98 -18.75
N ALA A 126 14.67 -16.25 -19.51
CA ALA A 126 15.90 -16.92 -19.03
C ALA A 126 17.11 -16.13 -19.55
N ILE A 127 17.78 -15.41 -18.65
CA ILE A 127 18.83 -14.43 -18.99
C ILE A 127 20.17 -14.90 -18.48
N LEU A 128 21.19 -14.95 -19.36
CA LEU A 128 22.59 -15.16 -18.99
C LEU A 128 23.28 -13.81 -18.80
N GLU A 129 23.70 -13.53 -17.60
CA GLU A 129 24.54 -12.38 -17.23
C GLU A 129 26.02 -12.77 -17.37
N ASN A 130 26.58 -12.44 -18.55
CA ASN A 130 27.92 -12.89 -18.92
C ASN A 130 29.02 -12.34 -17.98
N GLU A 131 28.85 -11.14 -17.42
CA GLU A 131 29.84 -10.46 -16.56
C GLU A 131 30.07 -11.23 -15.25
N ILE A 132 29.01 -11.81 -14.69
CA ILE A 132 29.05 -12.56 -13.43
C ILE A 132 28.81 -14.06 -13.60
N SER A 133 28.66 -14.56 -14.82
CA SER A 133 28.42 -15.99 -15.15
C SER A 133 27.22 -16.58 -14.37
N MET A 134 26.13 -15.82 -14.27
CA MET A 134 24.88 -16.24 -13.64
C MET A 134 23.76 -16.36 -14.67
N ILE A 135 22.88 -17.33 -14.47
CA ILE A 135 21.60 -17.43 -15.20
C ILE A 135 20.49 -17.07 -14.22
N THR A 136 19.62 -16.17 -14.66
CA THR A 136 18.39 -15.83 -13.93
C THR A 136 17.18 -16.17 -14.82
N VAL A 137 16.30 -17.02 -14.30
CA VAL A 137 15.06 -17.45 -14.95
C VAL A 137 13.89 -16.87 -14.16
N ALA A 138 12.97 -16.18 -14.81
CA ALA A 138 11.76 -15.65 -14.21
C ALA A 138 10.51 -16.19 -14.93
N GLY A 139 9.44 -16.36 -14.15
CA GLY A 139 8.18 -16.86 -14.66
C GLY A 139 7.16 -17.03 -13.54
N TRP A 140 6.19 -17.91 -13.77
CA TRP A 140 5.21 -18.29 -12.75
C TRP A 140 4.88 -19.77 -12.86
N ALA A 141 4.50 -20.35 -11.73
CA ALA A 141 4.04 -21.74 -11.67
C ALA A 141 3.06 -21.92 -10.51
N TYR A 142 1.91 -22.54 -10.78
CA TYR A 142 0.95 -22.91 -9.76
C TYR A 142 0.34 -24.28 -10.03
N SER A 143 -0.19 -24.91 -9.01
CA SER A 143 -0.94 -26.16 -9.15
C SER A 143 -2.43 -25.88 -8.99
N ASN A 144 -3.25 -26.53 -9.82
CA ASN A 144 -4.70 -26.36 -9.77
C ASN A 144 -5.33 -26.85 -8.44
N ASP A 145 -4.64 -27.71 -7.69
CA ASP A 145 -5.03 -28.18 -6.35
C ASP A 145 -4.37 -27.36 -5.23
N CYS A 146 -3.87 -26.17 -5.54
CA CYS A 146 -3.21 -25.25 -4.60
C CYS A 146 -2.00 -25.83 -3.85
N GLN A 147 -1.43 -26.97 -4.28
CA GLN A 147 -0.17 -27.44 -3.73
C GLN A 147 0.97 -26.48 -4.11
N GLN A 148 1.93 -26.31 -3.22
CA GLN A 148 3.12 -25.53 -3.52
C GLN A 148 3.96 -26.24 -4.59
N VAL A 149 4.22 -25.56 -5.71
CA VAL A 149 5.08 -26.06 -6.77
C VAL A 149 6.53 -25.86 -6.37
N GLN A 150 7.27 -26.96 -6.26
CA GLN A 150 8.73 -26.91 -6.06
C GLN A 150 9.39 -26.65 -7.41
N ILE A 151 10.30 -25.68 -7.47
CA ILE A 151 11.01 -25.28 -8.68
C ILE A 151 12.50 -25.57 -8.49
N SER A 152 13.09 -26.27 -9.45
CA SER A 152 14.54 -26.59 -9.42
C SER A 152 15.15 -26.55 -10.81
N ILE A 153 16.46 -26.49 -10.88
CA ILE A 153 17.23 -26.52 -12.12
C ILE A 153 18.02 -27.81 -12.18
N ASN A 154 17.99 -28.47 -13.32
CA ASN A 154 18.81 -29.64 -13.62
C ASN A 154 19.72 -29.33 -14.83
N ASP A 155 20.93 -29.92 -14.83
CA ASP A 155 21.83 -29.87 -15.98
C ASP A 155 21.39 -30.87 -17.09
N ASP A 156 22.16 -30.94 -18.17
CA ASP A 156 21.91 -31.84 -19.31
C ASP A 156 22.06 -33.33 -18.96
N GLN A 157 22.77 -33.64 -17.86
CA GLN A 157 22.91 -34.98 -17.31
C GLN A 157 21.84 -35.32 -16.26
N ASN A 158 20.90 -34.40 -16.05
CA ASN A 158 19.80 -34.51 -15.09
C ASN A 158 20.24 -34.42 -13.60
N ASN A 159 21.45 -33.86 -13.34
CA ASN A 159 21.89 -33.58 -11.98
C ASN A 159 21.24 -32.27 -11.50
N LEU A 160 20.87 -32.23 -10.20
CA LEU A 160 20.35 -31.04 -9.55
C LEU A 160 21.44 -29.96 -9.48
N VAL A 161 21.12 -28.77 -9.99
CA VAL A 161 22.00 -27.59 -9.93
C VAL A 161 21.63 -26.77 -8.70
N GLU A 162 22.63 -26.42 -7.91
CA GLU A 162 22.44 -25.52 -6.78
C GLU A 162 21.88 -24.18 -7.27
N SER A 163 20.71 -23.82 -6.81
CA SER A 163 19.97 -22.62 -7.23
C SER A 163 19.36 -21.89 -6.05
N SER A 164 19.09 -20.60 -6.23
CA SER A 164 18.28 -19.80 -5.31
C SER A 164 16.98 -19.42 -6.00
N CYS A 165 15.85 -19.71 -5.39
CA CYS A 165 14.53 -19.43 -5.93
C CYS A 165 13.78 -18.49 -5.00
N ARG A 166 13.43 -17.30 -5.48
CA ARG A 166 12.55 -16.37 -4.78
C ARG A 166 11.18 -16.33 -5.45
N HIS A 167 10.15 -16.16 -4.66
CA HIS A 167 8.78 -16.04 -5.14
C HIS A 167 8.36 -14.58 -5.29
N GLU A 168 7.44 -14.31 -6.20
CA GLU A 168 6.92 -12.98 -6.49
C GLU A 168 5.38 -13.05 -6.61
N THR A 169 4.68 -11.98 -6.18
CA THR A 169 3.22 -11.92 -6.33
C THR A 169 2.85 -11.65 -7.80
N ARG A 170 1.86 -12.37 -8.33
CA ARG A 170 1.35 -12.24 -9.72
C ARG A 170 -0.08 -11.69 -9.72
N MET A 171 -0.20 -10.41 -9.40
CA MET A 171 -1.50 -9.73 -9.40
C MET A 171 -2.12 -9.59 -10.80
N ASP A 172 -1.30 -9.63 -11.85
CA ASP A 172 -1.74 -9.70 -13.24
C ASP A 172 -2.56 -10.96 -13.52
N LEU A 173 -2.09 -12.13 -13.06
CA LEU A 173 -2.80 -13.40 -13.19
C LEU A 173 -4.04 -13.50 -12.28
N LEU A 174 -3.96 -12.92 -11.09
CA LEU A 174 -5.10 -12.87 -10.18
C LEU A 174 -6.25 -12.05 -10.78
N ARG A 175 -5.97 -10.90 -11.36
CA ARG A 175 -6.97 -10.00 -11.95
C ARG A 175 -7.54 -10.50 -13.27
N SER A 176 -6.76 -11.25 -14.04
CA SER A 176 -7.27 -11.95 -15.24
C SER A 176 -8.17 -13.15 -14.89
N GLY A 177 -8.23 -13.52 -13.60
CA GLY A 177 -8.96 -14.69 -13.12
C GLY A 177 -8.28 -16.02 -13.47
N GLU A 178 -6.98 -15.98 -13.79
CA GLU A 178 -6.21 -17.18 -14.08
C GLU A 178 -5.81 -17.93 -12.81
N ILE A 179 -5.65 -17.20 -11.69
CA ILE A 179 -5.29 -17.73 -10.37
C ILE A 179 -6.24 -17.23 -9.28
N THR A 180 -6.23 -17.92 -8.14
CA THR A 180 -6.96 -17.50 -6.93
C THR A 180 -6.09 -16.65 -6.00
N GLU A 181 -6.69 -16.03 -4.99
CA GLU A 181 -5.95 -15.28 -3.95
C GLU A 181 -4.86 -16.13 -3.28
N GLU A 182 -5.12 -17.41 -3.03
CA GLU A 182 -4.17 -18.33 -2.43
C GLU A 182 -2.97 -18.64 -3.34
N GLN A 183 -3.16 -18.53 -4.64
CA GLN A 183 -2.14 -18.78 -5.68
C GLN A 183 -1.39 -17.51 -6.08
N LYS A 184 -1.74 -16.34 -5.56
CA LYS A 184 -1.16 -15.04 -6.00
C LYS A 184 0.36 -14.95 -5.87
N PHE A 185 0.98 -15.73 -4.98
CA PHE A 185 2.43 -15.78 -4.77
C PHE A 185 3.12 -16.86 -5.64
N CYS A 186 2.60 -17.09 -6.85
CA CYS A 186 3.06 -18.13 -7.78
C CYS A 186 4.18 -17.67 -8.73
N GLY A 187 4.51 -16.39 -8.77
CA GLY A 187 5.67 -15.91 -9.54
C GLY A 187 6.99 -16.43 -8.95
N PHE A 188 7.97 -16.65 -9.79
CA PHE A 188 9.29 -17.08 -9.35
C PHE A 188 10.41 -16.36 -10.10
N ARG A 189 11.55 -16.25 -9.41
CA ARG A 189 12.82 -15.88 -10.01
C ARG A 189 13.91 -16.79 -9.43
N ILE A 190 14.43 -17.67 -10.25
CA ILE A 190 15.46 -18.65 -9.88
C ILE A 190 16.80 -18.26 -10.50
N SER A 191 17.85 -18.20 -9.69
CA SER A 191 19.20 -17.85 -10.12
C SER A 191 20.19 -18.97 -9.77
N PHE A 192 21.12 -19.23 -10.69
CA PHE A 192 22.14 -20.26 -10.52
C PHE A 192 23.41 -19.94 -11.29
N LYS A 193 24.52 -20.55 -10.90
CA LYS A 193 25.83 -20.40 -11.55
C LYS A 193 25.86 -21.10 -12.89
N CYS A 194 26.35 -20.42 -13.94
CA CYS A 194 26.47 -20.97 -15.27
C CYS A 194 27.82 -21.62 -15.46
N GLU A 195 27.85 -22.87 -15.96
CA GLU A 195 29.04 -23.55 -16.46
C GLU A 195 29.09 -23.45 -18.00
N LYS A 196 30.30 -23.26 -18.55
CA LYS A 196 30.49 -23.14 -20.02
C LYS A 196 30.00 -24.40 -20.74
N ASN A 197 29.21 -24.18 -21.79
CA ASN A 197 28.69 -25.25 -22.70
C ASN A 197 27.69 -26.23 -22.08
N LYS A 198 27.16 -26.00 -20.87
CA LYS A 198 26.07 -26.81 -20.32
C LYS A 198 24.70 -26.29 -20.78
N GLN A 199 23.78 -27.20 -20.99
CA GLN A 199 22.35 -26.90 -21.15
C GLN A 199 21.64 -27.15 -19.84
N TYR A 200 20.57 -26.40 -19.60
CA TYR A 200 19.82 -26.47 -18.35
C TYR A 200 18.33 -26.69 -18.63
N ARG A 201 17.67 -27.32 -17.66
CA ARG A 201 16.24 -27.55 -17.64
C ARG A 201 15.68 -27.03 -16.34
N ILE A 202 14.51 -26.41 -16.40
CA ILE A 202 13.73 -26.07 -15.22
C ILE A 202 12.74 -27.19 -14.94
N VAL A 203 12.61 -27.56 -13.68
CA VAL A 203 11.74 -28.66 -13.22
C VAL A 203 10.73 -28.07 -12.24
N PHE A 204 9.47 -28.28 -12.54
CA PHE A 204 8.32 -27.94 -11.69
C PHE A 204 7.75 -29.23 -11.11
N LYS A 205 7.62 -29.33 -9.78
CA LYS A 205 7.21 -30.58 -9.12
C LYS A 205 6.21 -30.33 -8.01
N THR A 206 5.16 -31.16 -7.97
CA THR A 206 4.28 -31.35 -6.81
C THR A 206 4.38 -32.78 -6.32
N SER A 207 3.59 -33.15 -5.30
CA SER A 207 3.50 -34.55 -4.85
C SER A 207 2.97 -35.51 -5.93
N LYS A 208 2.23 -34.98 -6.92
CA LYS A 208 1.47 -35.75 -7.90
C LYS A 208 2.02 -35.64 -9.34
N GLU A 209 2.77 -34.58 -9.66
CA GLU A 209 3.23 -34.32 -11.02
C GLU A 209 4.63 -33.71 -11.07
N THR A 210 5.35 -33.95 -12.16
CA THR A 210 6.62 -33.30 -12.48
C THR A 210 6.58 -32.82 -13.93
N ARG A 211 6.85 -31.53 -14.14
CA ARG A 211 7.04 -30.92 -15.48
C ARG A 211 8.47 -30.49 -15.66
N VAL A 212 8.99 -30.63 -16.86
CA VAL A 212 10.36 -30.31 -17.21
C VAL A 212 10.39 -29.52 -18.49
N GLU A 213 11.02 -28.35 -18.47
CA GLU A 213 11.20 -27.50 -19.65
C GLU A 213 12.68 -27.19 -19.89
N LYS A 214 13.09 -27.16 -21.16
CA LYS A 214 14.44 -26.79 -21.57
C LYS A 214 14.59 -25.26 -21.58
N LEU A 215 15.60 -24.73 -20.93
CA LEU A 215 15.85 -23.30 -20.89
C LEU A 215 16.49 -22.80 -22.20
N GLU A 216 15.83 -21.86 -22.85
CA GLU A 216 16.38 -21.09 -23.98
C GLU A 216 16.99 -19.78 -23.46
N LEU A 217 18.33 -19.73 -23.41
CA LEU A 217 19.04 -18.61 -22.81
C LEU A 217 19.17 -17.41 -23.76
N THR A 218 18.73 -16.25 -23.29
CA THR A 218 18.96 -14.96 -23.95
C THR A 218 20.21 -14.31 -23.39
N ARG A 219 21.17 -13.92 -24.23
CA ARG A 219 22.39 -13.23 -23.79
C ARG A 219 22.13 -11.73 -23.69
N THR A 220 22.48 -11.13 -22.56
CA THR A 220 22.49 -9.68 -22.43
C THR A 220 23.67 -9.08 -23.18
N SER A 221 23.43 -8.34 -24.24
CA SER A 221 24.37 -7.38 -24.77
C SER A 221 23.87 -5.97 -24.41
N GLY A 222 24.79 -5.04 -24.10
CA GLY A 222 24.44 -3.67 -23.71
C GLY A 222 23.52 -2.90 -24.69
N SER A 223 23.31 -3.43 -25.90
CA SER A 223 22.35 -2.91 -26.89
C SER A 223 20.90 -3.31 -26.58
N THR A 224 20.66 -4.27 -25.70
CA THR A 224 19.31 -4.82 -25.44
C THR A 224 18.48 -3.89 -24.54
N MET A 225 19.13 -3.17 -23.63
CA MET A 225 18.46 -2.11 -22.83
C MET A 225 17.92 -0.98 -23.72
N ILE A 226 18.71 -0.52 -24.68
CA ILE A 226 18.31 0.53 -25.64
C ILE A 226 17.16 0.02 -26.52
N LYS A 227 17.13 -1.23 -26.93
CA LYS A 227 16.03 -1.83 -27.73
C LYS A 227 14.73 -1.98 -26.96
N ARG A 228 14.78 -2.20 -25.64
CA ARG A 228 13.59 -2.29 -24.77
C ARG A 228 12.89 -0.93 -24.65
N TYR A 229 13.65 0.16 -24.52
CA TYR A 229 13.14 1.53 -24.57
C TYR A 229 12.69 1.94 -25.97
N ALA A 230 13.37 1.47 -27.02
CA ALA A 230 13.04 1.80 -28.42
C ALA A 230 11.69 1.22 -28.90
N ARG A 231 11.21 0.12 -28.33
CA ARG A 231 9.89 -0.46 -28.66
C ARG A 231 8.70 0.43 -28.26
N HIS A 232 8.89 1.37 -27.34
CA HIS A 232 7.88 2.33 -26.91
C HIS A 232 7.99 3.69 -27.63
N ILE A 233 8.99 3.87 -28.50
CA ILE A 233 9.18 5.09 -29.30
C ILE A 233 8.36 4.98 -30.58
N ASN A 234 7.18 5.59 -30.59
CA ASN A 234 6.38 5.78 -31.81
C ASN A 234 6.21 7.28 -32.11
N ALA A 235 5.86 7.62 -33.34
CA ALA A 235 5.75 9.00 -33.81
C ALA A 235 4.77 9.84 -32.96
N LYS A 236 3.74 9.21 -32.37
CA LYS A 236 2.75 9.85 -31.51
C LYS A 236 3.34 10.23 -30.14
N ASN A 237 4.21 9.36 -29.57
CA ASN A 237 4.88 9.61 -28.30
C ASN A 237 6.00 10.65 -28.44
N ILE A 238 6.72 10.66 -29.56
CA ILE A 238 7.72 11.70 -29.89
C ILE A 238 7.04 13.07 -29.99
N LYS A 239 5.91 13.17 -30.69
CA LYS A 239 5.15 14.42 -30.81
C LYS A 239 4.63 14.93 -29.46
N LYS A 240 4.16 14.03 -28.58
CA LYS A 240 3.76 14.35 -27.20
C LYS A 240 4.95 14.84 -26.37
N ALA A 241 6.11 14.19 -26.47
CA ALA A 241 7.33 14.57 -25.78
C ALA A 241 7.81 15.97 -26.22
N ILE A 242 7.83 16.25 -27.53
CA ILE A 242 8.21 17.56 -28.05
C ILE A 242 7.25 18.66 -27.58
N THR A 243 5.96 18.41 -27.59
CA THR A 243 4.93 19.35 -27.09
C THR A 243 5.09 19.60 -25.59
N TYR A 244 5.40 18.57 -24.82
CA TYR A 244 5.64 18.67 -23.39
C TYR A 244 6.92 19.45 -23.08
N VAL A 245 8.01 19.19 -23.80
CA VAL A 245 9.28 19.95 -23.69
C VAL A 245 9.10 21.44 -24.02
N LYS A 246 8.35 21.76 -25.07
CA LYS A 246 8.04 23.15 -25.40
C LYS A 246 7.28 23.89 -24.31
N ARG A 247 6.44 23.21 -23.55
CA ARG A 247 5.63 23.79 -22.45
C ARG A 247 6.34 23.80 -21.10
N ASN A 248 7.13 22.80 -20.81
CA ASN A 248 7.61 22.51 -19.46
C ASN A 248 9.14 22.41 -19.33
N GLY A 249 9.87 22.42 -20.44
CA GLY A 249 11.33 22.26 -20.48
C GLY A 249 11.82 20.80 -20.45
N VAL A 250 13.07 20.61 -20.87
CA VAL A 250 13.70 19.27 -20.97
C VAL A 250 13.86 18.61 -19.61
N SER A 251 14.23 19.37 -18.60
CA SER A 251 14.41 18.89 -17.23
C SER A 251 13.12 18.21 -16.69
N LYS A 252 11.97 18.82 -16.88
CA LYS A 252 10.67 18.25 -16.49
C LYS A 252 10.26 17.05 -17.33
N LEU A 253 10.67 16.97 -18.59
CA LEU A 253 10.44 15.77 -19.41
C LEU A 253 11.30 14.60 -18.89
N VAL A 254 12.58 14.84 -18.62
CA VAL A 254 13.51 13.82 -18.07
C VAL A 254 12.98 13.34 -16.71
N HIS A 255 12.57 14.25 -15.86
CA HIS A 255 11.93 13.93 -14.58
C HIS A 255 10.65 13.09 -14.78
N ARG A 256 9.78 13.47 -15.71
CA ARG A 256 8.56 12.72 -16.05
C ARG A 256 8.83 11.34 -16.68
N LEU A 257 9.87 11.21 -17.49
CA LEU A 257 10.28 9.92 -18.07
C LEU A 257 10.95 9.01 -17.02
N ARG A 258 11.64 9.60 -16.05
CA ARG A 258 12.36 8.87 -14.99
C ARG A 258 11.44 8.45 -13.83
N TYR A 259 10.46 9.29 -13.50
CA TYR A 259 9.64 9.12 -12.29
C TYR A 259 8.13 9.02 -12.58
N GLY A 260 7.70 9.26 -13.84
CA GLY A 260 6.29 9.28 -14.27
C GLY A 260 5.49 10.45 -13.66
N SER A 261 4.32 10.75 -14.19
CA SER A 261 3.25 11.30 -13.35
C SER A 261 2.76 10.14 -12.51
N TYR A 262 2.56 10.32 -11.21
CA TYR A 262 2.15 9.26 -10.29
C TYR A 262 0.94 8.50 -10.82
N ILE A 263 0.03 9.15 -11.50
CA ILE A 263 -1.08 8.51 -12.23
C ILE A 263 -1.44 9.40 -13.41
N ALA A 264 -1.43 8.86 -14.64
CA ALA A 264 -2.05 9.58 -15.75
C ALA A 264 -3.58 9.60 -15.55
N GLN A 265 -4.22 10.75 -15.70
CA GLN A 265 -5.65 10.91 -15.49
C GLN A 265 -6.50 9.88 -16.27
N SER A 266 -6.09 9.53 -17.48
CA SER A 266 -6.75 8.48 -18.29
C SER A 266 -6.63 7.08 -17.68
N ASP A 267 -5.52 6.80 -16.99
CA ASP A 267 -5.29 5.49 -16.37
C ASP A 267 -6.12 5.36 -15.09
N TYR A 268 -6.25 6.46 -14.32
CA TYR A 268 -7.09 6.49 -13.14
C TYR A 268 -8.56 6.31 -13.46
N GLN A 269 -9.11 7.01 -14.46
CA GLN A 269 -10.50 6.79 -14.87
C GLN A 269 -10.78 5.33 -15.22
N THR A 270 -9.89 4.72 -16.02
CA THR A 270 -10.01 3.32 -16.41
C THR A 270 -9.98 2.39 -15.20
N TRP A 271 -9.06 2.65 -14.27
CA TRP A 271 -8.93 1.88 -13.05
C TRP A 271 -10.16 2.02 -12.13
N LEU A 272 -10.63 3.26 -11.89
CA LEU A 272 -11.79 3.52 -11.05
C LEU A 272 -13.05 2.85 -11.60
N PHE A 273 -13.30 3.00 -12.91
CA PHE A 273 -14.45 2.35 -13.53
C PHE A 273 -14.38 0.82 -13.47
N ALA A 274 -13.18 0.24 -13.49
CA ALA A 274 -12.99 -1.21 -13.28
C ALA A 274 -13.30 -1.66 -11.83
N GLN A 275 -13.22 -0.77 -10.86
CA GLN A 275 -13.53 -1.06 -9.44
C GLN A 275 -15.03 -0.86 -9.11
N ARG A 276 -15.76 -0.11 -9.93
CA ARG A 276 -17.18 0.18 -9.69
C ARG A 276 -18.05 -1.04 -9.78
N VAL A 277 -18.98 -1.13 -8.86
CA VAL A 277 -19.98 -2.21 -8.82
C VAL A 277 -20.99 -2.05 -9.94
N THR A 278 -21.32 -3.15 -10.57
CA THR A 278 -22.35 -3.15 -11.60
C THR A 278 -23.73 -3.11 -11.00
N LYS A 279 -24.74 -2.72 -11.80
CA LYS A 279 -26.13 -2.73 -11.37
C LYS A 279 -26.57 -4.09 -10.85
N LYS A 280 -26.12 -5.18 -11.51
CA LYS A 280 -26.44 -6.54 -11.10
C LYS A 280 -25.83 -6.89 -9.73
N ASN A 281 -24.58 -6.48 -9.49
CA ASN A 281 -23.94 -6.68 -8.19
C ASN A 281 -24.64 -5.88 -7.08
N LEU A 282 -25.07 -4.64 -7.37
CA LEU A 282 -25.89 -3.86 -6.44
C LEU A 282 -27.21 -4.57 -6.09
N GLU A 283 -27.88 -5.16 -7.08
CA GLU A 283 -29.09 -5.97 -6.86
C GLU A 283 -28.82 -7.21 -6.01
N THR A 284 -27.67 -7.86 -6.17
CA THR A 284 -27.24 -8.99 -5.34
C THR A 284 -26.90 -8.55 -3.93
N GLN A 285 -26.13 -7.48 -3.79
CA GLN A 285 -25.78 -6.89 -2.50
C GLN A 285 -27.02 -6.47 -1.72
N SER A 286 -28.05 -5.90 -2.38
CA SER A 286 -29.31 -5.49 -1.72
C SER A 286 -30.10 -6.65 -1.13
N LYS A 287 -29.88 -7.87 -1.62
CA LYS A 287 -30.50 -9.10 -1.12
C LYS A 287 -29.65 -9.82 -0.06
N THR A 288 -28.38 -9.39 0.13
CA THR A 288 -27.48 -10.00 1.11
C THR A 288 -28.00 -9.79 2.53
N ARG A 289 -28.05 -10.86 3.31
CA ARG A 289 -28.41 -10.82 4.72
C ARG A 289 -27.18 -11.02 5.57
N PHE A 290 -26.69 -9.96 6.16
CA PHE A 290 -25.58 -10.01 7.09
C PHE A 290 -26.00 -10.54 8.46
N ALA A 291 -25.15 -11.32 9.11
CA ALA A 291 -25.37 -11.79 10.48
C ALA A 291 -25.43 -10.62 11.47
N TYR A 292 -24.64 -9.57 11.21
CA TYR A 292 -24.69 -8.29 11.91
C TYR A 292 -25.09 -7.20 10.92
N SER A 293 -26.20 -6.57 11.17
CA SER A 293 -26.78 -5.56 10.30
C SER A 293 -26.97 -4.22 11.05
N PRO A 294 -25.86 -3.50 11.36
CA PRO A 294 -25.93 -2.25 12.12
C PRO A 294 -26.65 -1.17 11.32
N LYS A 295 -27.33 -0.27 12.02
CA LYS A 295 -27.87 0.94 11.41
C LYS A 295 -26.79 2.00 11.29
N ILE A 296 -26.64 2.59 10.09
CA ILE A 296 -25.69 3.67 9.82
C ILE A 296 -26.45 5.00 9.78
N SER A 297 -26.05 5.96 10.61
CA SER A 297 -26.56 7.34 10.56
C SER A 297 -25.61 8.20 9.74
N ILE A 298 -26.13 8.80 8.68
CA ILE A 298 -25.43 9.72 7.81
C ILE A 298 -25.84 11.14 8.18
N LEU A 299 -24.90 11.96 8.60
CA LEU A 299 -25.13 13.32 9.09
C LEU A 299 -24.74 14.32 8.03
N VAL A 300 -25.67 15.20 7.68
CA VAL A 300 -25.45 16.25 6.68
C VAL A 300 -25.86 17.60 7.24
N ALA A 301 -24.96 18.56 7.24
CA ALA A 301 -25.26 19.95 7.47
C ALA A 301 -25.42 20.67 6.13
N THR A 302 -26.56 21.34 5.89
CA THR A 302 -26.86 22.11 4.67
C THR A 302 -26.87 23.59 4.94
N PHE A 303 -26.35 24.39 4.00
CA PHE A 303 -26.46 25.84 4.01
C PHE A 303 -26.51 26.38 2.58
N ASN A 304 -27.69 26.86 2.14
CA ASN A 304 -27.93 27.38 0.80
C ASN A 304 -27.45 26.44 -0.32
N THR A 305 -27.60 25.13 -0.13
CA THR A 305 -27.14 24.08 -1.03
C THR A 305 -27.85 24.20 -2.40
N LYS A 306 -27.11 24.08 -3.49
CA LYS A 306 -27.63 24.05 -4.86
C LYS A 306 -28.49 22.80 -5.06
N GLU A 307 -29.55 22.91 -5.87
CA GLU A 307 -30.47 21.81 -6.16
C GLU A 307 -29.74 20.56 -6.71
N GLU A 308 -28.85 20.75 -7.66
CA GLU A 308 -28.08 19.67 -8.28
C GLU A 308 -27.25 18.87 -7.24
N TYR A 309 -26.56 19.58 -6.36
CA TYR A 309 -25.74 18.96 -5.32
C TYR A 309 -26.59 18.25 -4.26
N LEU A 310 -27.63 18.92 -3.79
CA LEU A 310 -28.58 18.33 -2.84
C LEU A 310 -29.20 17.03 -3.37
N LYS A 311 -29.60 17.06 -4.66
CA LYS A 311 -30.16 15.88 -5.34
C LYS A 311 -29.15 14.76 -5.43
N GLU A 312 -27.97 15.02 -5.96
CA GLU A 312 -26.94 14.00 -6.13
C GLU A 312 -26.50 13.39 -4.78
N MET A 313 -26.33 14.23 -3.76
CA MET A 313 -25.98 13.80 -2.41
C MET A 313 -27.06 12.84 -1.85
N ILE A 314 -28.33 13.21 -1.88
CA ILE A 314 -29.41 12.35 -1.35
C ILE A 314 -29.58 11.10 -2.22
N ASP A 315 -29.50 11.22 -3.54
CA ASP A 315 -29.62 10.09 -4.47
C ASP A 315 -28.56 9.02 -4.23
N THR A 316 -27.30 9.40 -3.91
CA THR A 316 -26.27 8.42 -3.59
C THR A 316 -26.52 7.69 -2.27
N VAL A 317 -27.24 8.29 -1.31
CA VAL A 317 -27.63 7.64 -0.06
C VAL A 317 -28.84 6.72 -0.25
N VAL A 318 -29.89 7.20 -0.90
CA VAL A 318 -31.13 6.41 -1.04
C VAL A 318 -31.00 5.22 -1.98
N ASN A 319 -30.02 5.24 -2.87
CA ASN A 319 -29.72 4.15 -3.80
C ASN A 319 -28.60 3.20 -3.30
N GLN A 320 -28.18 3.32 -2.04
CA GLN A 320 -27.22 2.40 -1.45
C GLN A 320 -27.72 0.95 -1.49
N SER A 321 -26.83 0.02 -1.83
CA SER A 321 -27.17 -1.42 -1.84
C SER A 321 -27.46 -1.99 -0.45
N TYR A 322 -26.91 -1.42 0.61
CA TYR A 322 -27.27 -1.73 1.98
C TYR A 322 -28.38 -0.82 2.48
N SER A 323 -29.46 -1.38 3.01
CA SER A 323 -30.70 -0.63 3.25
C SER A 323 -30.93 -0.16 4.69
N ASN A 324 -30.14 -0.61 5.69
CA ASN A 324 -30.34 -0.22 7.10
C ASN A 324 -29.55 1.05 7.45
N TRP A 325 -29.99 2.17 6.92
CA TRP A 325 -29.41 3.50 7.14
C TRP A 325 -30.50 4.53 7.49
N GLU A 326 -30.10 5.65 8.03
CA GLU A 326 -30.86 6.87 8.18
C GLU A 326 -30.03 8.09 7.76
N LEU A 327 -30.64 9.05 7.12
CA LEU A 327 -30.06 10.33 6.71
C LEU A 327 -30.61 11.44 7.60
N CYS A 328 -29.72 12.12 8.33
CA CYS A 328 -30.05 13.21 9.25
C CYS A 328 -29.57 14.54 8.67
N ILE A 329 -30.50 15.36 8.14
CA ILE A 329 -30.20 16.65 7.52
C ILE A 329 -30.54 17.79 8.49
N ALA A 330 -29.56 18.60 8.85
CA ALA A 330 -29.76 19.83 9.63
C ALA A 330 -29.50 21.05 8.73
N ASP A 331 -30.56 21.80 8.43
CA ASP A 331 -30.51 22.88 7.47
C ASP A 331 -30.45 24.26 8.13
N GLY A 332 -29.30 24.91 8.01
CA GLY A 332 -29.07 26.30 8.44
C GLY A 332 -29.31 27.35 7.35
N SER A 333 -29.91 26.97 6.22
CA SER A 333 -30.15 27.89 5.08
C SER A 333 -31.02 29.06 5.43
N THR A 334 -30.80 30.19 4.77
CA THR A 334 -31.59 31.43 4.94
C THR A 334 -32.96 31.41 4.25
N ASN A 335 -33.19 30.37 3.43
CA ASN A 335 -34.47 30.17 2.70
C ASN A 335 -34.99 28.75 2.97
N ASP A 336 -36.20 28.45 2.48
CA ASP A 336 -36.87 27.17 2.69
C ASP A 336 -36.70 26.19 1.52
N PHE A 337 -35.74 26.42 0.64
CA PHE A 337 -35.53 25.60 -0.55
C PHE A 337 -35.24 24.16 -0.20
N VAL A 338 -34.26 23.91 0.67
CA VAL A 338 -33.81 22.55 1.06
C VAL A 338 -34.98 21.79 1.70
N GLU A 339 -35.75 22.44 2.63
CA GLU A 339 -36.90 21.84 3.29
C GLU A 339 -37.97 21.41 2.27
N LYS A 340 -38.35 22.32 1.37
CA LYS A 340 -39.37 22.05 0.35
C LYS A 340 -38.93 20.92 -0.57
N TYR A 341 -37.68 20.98 -1.02
CA TYR A 341 -37.10 19.98 -1.93
C TYR A 341 -37.11 18.58 -1.32
N VAL A 342 -36.60 18.44 -0.08
CA VAL A 342 -36.60 17.16 0.65
C VAL A 342 -38.03 16.64 0.84
N HIS A 343 -38.96 17.51 1.24
CA HIS A 343 -40.35 17.12 1.45
C HIS A 343 -41.05 16.69 0.16
N GLU A 344 -40.82 17.41 -0.93
CA GLU A 344 -41.51 17.15 -2.21
C GLU A 344 -40.98 15.86 -2.88
N HIS A 345 -39.65 15.59 -2.80
CA HIS A 345 -39.04 14.52 -3.57
C HIS A 345 -38.73 13.26 -2.75
N TYR A 346 -38.58 13.38 -1.42
CA TYR A 346 -38.09 12.25 -0.59
C TYR A 346 -38.99 11.92 0.60
N SER A 347 -40.18 12.50 0.74
CA SER A 347 -41.11 12.20 1.81
C SER A 347 -41.55 10.73 1.90
N SER A 348 -41.46 9.99 0.79
CA SER A 348 -41.75 8.54 0.73
C SER A 348 -40.80 7.68 1.56
N TYR A 349 -39.62 8.19 1.92
CA TYR A 349 -38.66 7.48 2.77
C TYR A 349 -38.95 7.54 4.27
N GLY A 350 -39.95 8.39 4.68
CA GLY A 350 -40.44 8.50 6.08
C GLY A 350 -39.29 8.77 7.06
N GLU A 351 -39.27 7.99 8.14
CA GLU A 351 -38.29 8.12 9.23
C GLU A 351 -36.81 7.82 8.83
N LYS A 352 -36.58 7.32 7.61
CA LYS A 352 -35.22 7.13 7.13
C LYS A 352 -34.52 8.44 6.77
N ILE A 353 -35.28 9.47 6.39
CA ILE A 353 -34.76 10.82 6.13
C ILE A 353 -35.35 11.77 7.16
N LYS A 354 -34.50 12.12 8.11
CA LYS A 354 -34.82 13.06 9.18
C LYS A 354 -34.35 14.44 8.77
N PHE A 355 -35.26 15.40 8.70
CA PHE A 355 -34.97 16.77 8.37
C PHE A 355 -35.28 17.72 9.52
N LYS A 356 -34.35 18.65 9.80
CA LYS A 356 -34.52 19.67 10.82
C LYS A 356 -34.09 21.02 10.26
N LYS A 357 -35.07 21.92 10.06
CA LYS A 357 -34.79 23.33 9.80
C LYS A 357 -34.30 23.98 11.07
N LEU A 358 -33.14 24.64 10.99
CA LEU A 358 -32.57 25.39 12.12
C LEU A 358 -33.07 26.81 12.13
N ASP A 359 -33.22 27.41 13.32
CA ASP A 359 -33.66 28.79 13.51
C ASP A 359 -32.61 29.81 13.04
N GLN A 360 -31.36 29.41 12.97
CA GLN A 360 -30.24 30.19 12.43
C GLN A 360 -29.12 29.27 11.94
N ASN A 361 -28.14 29.84 11.23
CA ASN A 361 -26.93 29.17 10.90
C ASN A 361 -25.96 29.22 12.09
N TYR A 362 -25.64 28.04 12.68
CA TYR A 362 -24.70 27.88 13.80
C TYR A 362 -23.26 27.62 13.38
N GLY A 363 -22.94 27.82 12.09
CA GLY A 363 -21.64 27.42 11.53
C GLY A 363 -21.53 25.92 11.27
N ILE A 364 -20.39 25.49 10.73
CA ILE A 364 -20.21 24.09 10.30
C ILE A 364 -20.36 23.11 11.46
N SER A 365 -19.64 23.32 12.56
CA SER A 365 -19.72 22.44 13.73
C SER A 365 -21.12 22.49 14.37
N GLY A 366 -21.70 23.67 14.54
CA GLY A 366 -23.01 23.81 15.18
C GLY A 366 -24.14 23.17 14.38
N ASN A 367 -24.16 23.35 13.07
CA ASN A 367 -25.17 22.71 12.19
C ASN A 367 -24.99 21.19 12.18
N THR A 368 -23.73 20.69 12.06
CA THR A 368 -23.43 19.25 12.09
C THR A 368 -23.82 18.63 13.44
N ASN A 369 -23.60 19.34 14.56
CA ASN A 369 -24.01 18.87 15.89
C ASN A 369 -25.52 18.72 16.00
N LYS A 370 -26.32 19.53 15.28
CA LYS A 370 -27.77 19.34 15.21
C LYS A 370 -28.17 18.09 14.42
N ALA A 371 -27.36 17.66 13.47
CA ALA A 371 -27.56 16.38 12.82
C ALA A 371 -27.18 15.20 13.74
N PHE A 372 -26.09 15.32 14.55
CA PHE A 372 -25.75 14.33 15.57
C PHE A 372 -26.89 14.08 16.57
N GLU A 373 -27.60 15.15 17.00
CA GLU A 373 -28.75 15.03 17.92
C GLU A 373 -29.87 14.14 17.37
N MET A 374 -29.97 14.00 16.04
CA MET A 374 -31.01 13.18 15.38
C MET A 374 -30.60 11.73 15.15
N ALA A 375 -29.29 11.43 15.26
CA ALA A 375 -28.75 10.14 14.94
C ALA A 375 -29.11 9.05 15.97
N THR A 376 -29.58 7.91 15.47
CA THR A 376 -29.95 6.75 16.29
C THR A 376 -29.29 5.44 15.84
N GLY A 377 -28.38 5.50 14.87
CA GLY A 377 -27.65 4.34 14.32
C GLY A 377 -26.55 3.84 15.24
N ASP A 378 -26.12 2.63 14.98
CA ASP A 378 -25.00 1.98 15.67
C ASP A 378 -23.65 2.56 15.25
N TYR A 379 -23.56 3.02 14.01
CA TYR A 379 -22.41 3.71 13.42
C TYR A 379 -22.82 5.05 12.85
N ILE A 380 -21.96 6.02 12.93
CA ILE A 380 -22.19 7.40 12.51
C ILE A 380 -21.11 7.85 11.56
N THR A 381 -21.50 8.54 10.49
CA THR A 381 -20.61 9.20 9.54
C THR A 381 -21.11 10.59 9.22
N VAL A 382 -20.18 11.53 9.03
CA VAL A 382 -20.51 12.88 8.50
C VAL A 382 -20.26 12.87 7.00
N TYR A 383 -21.15 13.52 6.28
CA TYR A 383 -21.17 13.56 4.82
C TYR A 383 -21.45 14.98 4.35
N ASP A 384 -20.64 15.49 3.42
CA ASP A 384 -20.80 16.86 2.94
C ASP A 384 -21.94 16.97 1.91
N HIS A 385 -22.63 18.11 1.94
CA HIS A 385 -23.88 18.33 1.19
C HIS A 385 -23.70 18.48 -0.34
N ASP A 386 -22.49 18.56 -0.81
CA ASP A 386 -22.09 18.76 -2.22
C ASP A 386 -21.28 17.58 -2.81
N ASP A 387 -21.03 16.55 -2.02
CA ASP A 387 -20.25 15.39 -2.40
C ASP A 387 -21.10 14.19 -2.85
N THR A 388 -20.45 13.10 -3.25
CA THR A 388 -21.11 11.85 -3.67
C THR A 388 -20.45 10.61 -3.10
N LEU A 389 -21.23 9.53 -2.91
CA LEU A 389 -20.77 8.21 -2.47
C LEU A 389 -20.91 7.18 -3.58
N GLU A 390 -20.04 6.17 -3.60
CA GLU A 390 -20.30 4.95 -4.38
C GLU A 390 -21.50 4.20 -3.80
N LEU A 391 -22.31 3.57 -4.67
CA LEU A 391 -23.60 2.97 -4.29
C LEU A 391 -23.49 1.71 -3.43
N ASP A 392 -22.30 1.15 -3.28
CA ASP A 392 -21.99 0.02 -2.40
C ASP A 392 -21.21 0.41 -1.14
N CYS A 393 -21.08 1.71 -0.86
CA CYS A 393 -20.29 2.21 0.26
C CYS A 393 -20.71 1.58 1.60
N PHE A 394 -22.00 1.62 1.92
CA PHE A 394 -22.46 1.05 3.19
C PHE A 394 -22.41 -0.48 3.22
N TYR A 395 -22.55 -1.13 2.07
CA TYR A 395 -22.35 -2.57 1.97
C TYR A 395 -20.92 -2.98 2.34
N GLU A 396 -19.90 -2.31 1.81
CA GLU A 396 -18.50 -2.61 2.10
C GLU A 396 -18.16 -2.33 3.57
N ILE A 397 -18.72 -1.27 4.17
CA ILE A 397 -18.58 -0.99 5.61
C ILE A 397 -19.18 -2.15 6.44
N VAL A 398 -20.40 -2.58 6.14
CA VAL A 398 -21.06 -3.64 6.90
C VAL A 398 -20.39 -5.00 6.66
N LYS A 399 -19.87 -5.24 5.48
CA LYS A 399 -19.07 -6.42 5.15
C LYS A 399 -17.81 -6.50 6.00
N ALA A 400 -17.05 -5.42 6.13
CA ALA A 400 -15.89 -5.36 7.02
C ALA A 400 -16.28 -5.63 8.49
N LEU A 401 -17.44 -5.15 8.91
CA LEU A 401 -17.96 -5.39 10.25
C LEU A 401 -18.43 -6.84 10.50
N GLN A 402 -18.50 -7.72 9.51
CA GLN A 402 -18.72 -9.16 9.74
C GLN A 402 -17.49 -9.84 10.32
N GLU A 403 -16.29 -9.40 9.91
CA GLU A 403 -15.01 -9.99 10.35
C GLU A 403 -14.68 -9.59 11.79
N TYR A 404 -14.81 -8.30 12.09
CA TYR A 404 -14.54 -7.75 13.42
C TYR A 404 -15.41 -6.52 13.70
N ARG A 405 -15.72 -6.22 14.97
CA ARG A 405 -16.50 -5.03 15.38
C ARG A 405 -15.55 -3.85 15.60
N TYR A 406 -15.08 -3.27 14.49
CA TYR A 406 -14.21 -2.11 14.53
C TYR A 406 -14.90 -0.90 15.16
N ASP A 407 -14.18 -0.14 15.96
CA ASP A 407 -14.68 1.09 16.57
C ASP A 407 -14.70 2.26 15.58
N VAL A 408 -13.68 2.29 14.71
CA VAL A 408 -13.49 3.30 13.67
C VAL A 408 -13.19 2.61 12.34
N LEU A 409 -13.84 3.07 11.26
CA LEU A 409 -13.48 2.68 9.89
C LEU A 409 -13.26 3.94 9.05
N TYR A 410 -12.44 3.82 8.00
CA TYR A 410 -12.32 4.87 6.97
C TYR A 410 -12.05 4.27 5.60
N THR A 411 -12.31 5.04 4.55
CA THR A 411 -12.20 4.61 3.16
C THR A 411 -11.20 5.45 2.39
N ASP A 412 -10.81 4.99 1.20
CA ASP A 412 -10.15 5.84 0.21
C ASP A 412 -11.13 6.86 -0.36
N GLU A 413 -10.60 7.94 -0.90
CA GLU A 413 -11.35 9.01 -1.55
C GLU A 413 -10.66 9.50 -2.81
N ASP A 414 -11.39 10.22 -3.64
CA ASP A 414 -10.84 10.98 -4.77
C ASP A 414 -11.54 12.34 -4.91
N LYS A 415 -11.17 13.09 -5.93
CA LYS A 415 -11.81 14.35 -6.27
C LYS A 415 -12.61 14.21 -7.56
N PHE A 416 -13.84 14.71 -7.54
CA PHE A 416 -14.71 14.82 -8.69
C PHE A 416 -14.76 16.26 -9.19
N ASP A 417 -14.25 16.50 -10.40
CA ASP A 417 -14.29 17.82 -11.05
C ASP A 417 -15.66 18.03 -11.70
N ASP A 418 -16.44 18.95 -11.13
CA ASP A 418 -17.79 19.25 -11.59
C ASP A 418 -17.83 19.81 -13.02
N SER A 419 -16.79 20.52 -13.43
CA SER A 419 -16.70 21.13 -14.77
C SER A 419 -16.40 20.13 -15.88
N THR A 420 -15.54 19.15 -15.61
CA THR A 420 -15.12 18.13 -16.58
C THR A 420 -15.84 16.80 -16.42
N LYS A 421 -16.56 16.61 -15.28
CA LYS A 421 -17.19 15.36 -14.85
C LYS A 421 -16.18 14.19 -14.78
N MET A 422 -14.92 14.51 -14.45
CA MET A 422 -13.83 13.55 -14.34
C MET A 422 -13.39 13.40 -12.88
N TYR A 423 -13.01 12.17 -12.52
CA TYR A 423 -12.41 11.86 -11.24
C TYR A 423 -10.90 12.00 -11.29
N ASN A 424 -10.27 12.52 -10.24
CA ASN A 424 -8.83 12.77 -10.19
C ASN A 424 -8.29 12.77 -8.76
N ASP A 425 -6.97 12.92 -8.62
CA ASP A 425 -6.26 13.03 -7.33
C ASP A 425 -6.70 11.99 -6.28
N PRO A 426 -6.68 10.67 -6.58
CA PRO A 426 -7.07 9.67 -5.60
C PRO A 426 -6.15 9.72 -4.37
N ASN A 427 -6.77 9.73 -3.19
CA ASN A 427 -6.11 9.54 -1.91
C ASN A 427 -6.27 8.07 -1.48
N LEU A 428 -5.37 7.21 -1.97
CA LEU A 428 -5.30 5.81 -1.57
C LEU A 428 -4.48 5.72 -0.27
N LYS A 429 -5.19 5.56 0.81
CA LYS A 429 -4.68 5.69 2.19
C LYS A 429 -3.94 4.42 2.62
N PRO A 430 -3.02 4.50 3.58
CA PRO A 430 -2.51 3.32 4.28
C PRO A 430 -3.52 2.85 5.31
N ASP A 431 -3.28 1.70 5.92
CA ASP A 431 -3.88 1.35 7.20
C ASP A 431 -3.47 2.38 8.26
N PHE A 432 -4.08 2.31 9.44
CA PHE A 432 -3.93 3.38 10.42
C PHE A 432 -2.48 3.68 10.78
N SER A 433 -2.08 4.92 10.50
CA SER A 433 -0.74 5.47 10.72
C SER A 433 -0.83 6.71 11.60
N GLU A 434 -0.44 6.56 12.87
CA GLU A 434 -0.49 7.66 13.84
C GLU A 434 0.39 8.84 13.45
N ASP A 435 1.63 8.57 13.01
CA ASP A 435 2.57 9.62 12.65
C ASP A 435 2.15 10.36 11.39
N LEU A 436 1.50 9.67 10.44
CA LEU A 436 0.90 10.31 9.30
C LEU A 436 -0.28 11.19 9.71
N LEU A 437 -1.16 10.71 10.62
CA LEU A 437 -2.27 11.50 11.14
C LEU A 437 -1.78 12.73 11.92
N ARG A 438 -0.70 12.62 12.67
CA ARG A 438 -0.04 13.73 13.36
C ARG A 438 0.65 14.73 12.42
N SER A 439 0.86 14.35 11.17
CA SER A 439 1.49 15.19 10.14
C SER A 439 0.48 15.87 9.21
N HIS A 440 -0.67 15.26 8.97
CA HIS A 440 -1.82 15.87 8.28
C HIS A 440 -3.08 15.01 8.42
N ASN A 441 -4.24 15.62 8.22
CA ASN A 441 -5.52 14.90 8.21
C ASN A 441 -5.65 14.06 6.93
N TYR A 442 -5.04 12.85 6.90
CA TYR A 442 -5.12 11.96 5.73
C TYR A 442 -6.40 11.13 5.69
N ILE A 443 -7.09 10.99 6.82
CA ILE A 443 -8.31 10.18 6.95
C ILE A 443 -9.49 10.87 6.27
N THR A 444 -9.73 12.14 6.57
CA THR A 444 -10.81 13.00 6.03
C THR A 444 -12.14 12.26 5.77
N HIS A 445 -12.39 11.78 4.57
CA HIS A 445 -13.60 11.12 4.11
C HIS A 445 -13.35 9.71 3.55
N LEU A 446 -14.22 8.75 3.68
CA LEU A 446 -15.36 8.71 4.58
C LEU A 446 -14.88 8.21 5.95
N PHE A 447 -15.25 8.88 7.01
CA PHE A 447 -14.91 8.50 8.39
C PHE A 447 -16.14 7.96 9.08
N ILE A 448 -16.10 6.73 9.59
CA ILE A 448 -17.20 6.04 10.21
C ILE A 448 -16.80 5.64 11.63
N VAL A 449 -17.64 5.95 12.59
CA VAL A 449 -17.34 5.72 14.01
C VAL A 449 -18.49 5.04 14.72
N ASN A 450 -18.18 4.10 15.62
CA ASN A 450 -19.16 3.44 16.48
C ASN A 450 -19.80 4.46 17.44
N LYS A 451 -21.13 4.40 17.57
CA LYS A 451 -21.87 5.34 18.43
C LYS A 451 -21.36 5.39 19.86
N LYS A 452 -20.86 4.29 20.42
CA LYS A 452 -20.27 4.28 21.78
C LYS A 452 -19.09 5.23 21.93
N ILE A 453 -18.24 5.30 20.90
CA ILE A 453 -17.11 6.25 20.88
C ILE A 453 -17.67 7.68 20.79
N VAL A 454 -18.67 7.94 19.92
CA VAL A 454 -19.30 9.27 19.81
C VAL A 454 -19.88 9.72 21.15
N ASP A 455 -20.56 8.84 21.86
CA ASP A 455 -21.16 9.12 23.17
C ASP A 455 -20.09 9.45 24.24
N GLU A 456 -18.89 8.89 24.11
CA GLU A 456 -17.76 9.16 25.02
C GLU A 456 -17.03 10.46 24.68
N VAL A 457 -16.75 10.72 23.38
CA VAL A 457 -15.93 11.87 22.97
C VAL A 457 -16.75 13.14 22.71
N GLY A 458 -18.07 13.01 22.56
CA GLY A 458 -18.97 14.10 22.18
C GLY A 458 -18.90 14.43 20.68
N TYR A 459 -19.52 15.55 20.31
CA TYR A 459 -19.67 16.00 18.93
C TYR A 459 -18.52 16.93 18.50
N TYR A 460 -18.71 17.65 17.39
CA TYR A 460 -17.72 18.60 16.88
C TYR A 460 -17.52 19.78 17.86
N ASN A 461 -16.29 20.24 18.01
CA ASN A 461 -15.96 21.42 18.79
C ASN A 461 -15.70 22.62 17.87
N SER A 462 -16.51 23.67 18.00
CA SER A 462 -16.42 24.89 17.17
C SER A 462 -15.13 25.69 17.34
N GLU A 463 -14.35 25.43 18.38
CA GLU A 463 -13.00 26.01 18.52
C GLU A 463 -12.06 25.59 17.39
N PHE A 464 -12.36 24.45 16.70
CA PHE A 464 -11.62 23.91 15.59
C PHE A 464 -12.31 24.10 14.23
N ASP A 465 -13.29 25.01 14.12
CA ASP A 465 -13.97 25.25 12.85
C ASP A 465 -12.99 25.52 11.71
N GLY A 466 -13.16 24.77 10.62
CA GLY A 466 -12.27 24.68 9.47
C GLY A 466 -11.35 23.43 9.48
N SER A 467 -11.20 22.77 10.64
CA SER A 467 -10.55 21.46 10.85
C SER A 467 -11.21 20.73 12.02
N GLN A 468 -12.52 20.93 12.20
CA GLN A 468 -13.33 20.31 13.25
C GLN A 468 -13.38 18.78 13.14
N ASP A 469 -13.33 18.28 11.91
CA ASP A 469 -13.20 16.86 11.57
C ASP A 469 -11.87 16.26 12.06
N TYR A 470 -10.78 17.01 11.93
CA TYR A 470 -9.46 16.58 12.37
C TYR A 470 -9.36 16.41 13.89
N ASP A 471 -9.87 17.37 14.67
CA ASP A 471 -9.98 17.22 16.12
C ASP A 471 -10.88 16.05 16.51
N TYR A 472 -12.02 15.90 15.80
CA TYR A 472 -12.94 14.81 16.05
C TYR A 472 -12.34 13.43 15.74
N ILE A 473 -11.62 13.30 14.63
CA ILE A 473 -10.89 12.07 14.27
C ILE A 473 -9.90 11.72 15.39
N PHE A 474 -9.09 12.68 15.86
CA PHE A 474 -8.16 12.45 16.96
C PHE A 474 -8.87 11.94 18.21
N ARG A 475 -9.94 12.63 18.66
CA ARG A 475 -10.68 12.20 19.84
C ARG A 475 -11.27 10.77 19.68
N CYS A 476 -11.74 10.43 18.49
CA CYS A 476 -12.27 9.10 18.22
C CYS A 476 -11.19 8.03 18.23
N VAL A 477 -10.06 8.23 17.54
CA VAL A 477 -8.99 7.23 17.48
C VAL A 477 -8.24 7.07 18.80
N GLU A 478 -8.20 8.11 19.66
CA GLU A 478 -7.67 8.06 21.02
C GLU A 478 -8.46 7.07 21.93
N LYS A 479 -9.73 6.81 21.61
CA LYS A 479 -10.64 5.93 22.36
C LYS A 479 -10.90 4.60 21.67
N ALA A 480 -10.59 4.49 20.40
CA ALA A 480 -10.82 3.28 19.62
C ALA A 480 -9.84 2.16 20.01
N ASN A 481 -10.35 0.94 20.19
CA ASN A 481 -9.52 -0.26 20.35
C ASN A 481 -9.10 -0.84 18.98
N ALA A 482 -9.88 -0.58 17.93
CA ALA A 482 -9.63 -1.09 16.60
C ALA A 482 -10.06 -0.08 15.53
N VAL A 483 -9.11 0.30 14.69
CA VAL A 483 -9.29 1.17 13.52
C VAL A 483 -9.07 0.32 12.27
N TYR A 484 -9.96 0.42 11.28
CA TYR A 484 -9.88 -0.36 10.05
C TYR A 484 -9.95 0.53 8.81
N HIS A 485 -9.09 0.28 7.85
CA HIS A 485 -9.09 0.92 6.55
C HIS A 485 -9.76 0.01 5.51
N ILE A 486 -10.74 0.53 4.79
CA ILE A 486 -11.34 -0.11 3.62
C ILE A 486 -10.62 0.42 2.38
N PRO A 487 -9.74 -0.35 1.73
CA PRO A 487 -8.91 0.13 0.61
C PRO A 487 -9.72 0.22 -0.69
N ARG A 488 -10.78 1.01 -0.66
CA ARG A 488 -11.65 1.29 -1.82
C ARG A 488 -12.02 2.77 -1.84
N VAL A 489 -12.02 3.36 -3.04
CA VAL A 489 -12.52 4.72 -3.27
C VAL A 489 -14.05 4.66 -3.20
N LEU A 490 -14.61 5.08 -2.09
CA LEU A 490 -16.06 5.05 -1.82
C LEU A 490 -16.64 6.46 -1.62
N TYR A 491 -15.80 7.48 -1.59
CA TYR A 491 -16.16 8.88 -1.41
C TYR A 491 -15.54 9.74 -2.52
N HIS A 492 -16.32 10.67 -3.06
CA HIS A 492 -15.91 11.58 -4.14
C HIS A 492 -16.12 13.02 -3.71
N TRP A 493 -15.01 13.71 -3.42
CA TRP A 493 -14.99 15.11 -3.02
C TRP A 493 -15.16 16.02 -4.22
N ARG A 494 -16.27 16.79 -4.27
CA ARG A 494 -16.57 17.68 -5.39
C ARG A 494 -15.67 18.91 -5.41
N MET A 495 -15.03 19.13 -6.55
CA MET A 495 -14.28 20.36 -6.81
C MET A 495 -15.17 21.36 -7.55
N HIS A 496 -15.41 22.51 -6.95
CA HIS A 496 -16.06 23.65 -7.56
C HIS A 496 -15.37 24.96 -7.13
N PRO A 497 -15.60 26.12 -7.83
CA PRO A 497 -14.86 27.36 -7.58
C PRO A 497 -14.90 27.90 -6.14
N GLU A 498 -15.90 27.52 -5.35
CA GLU A 498 -16.06 27.94 -3.96
C GLU A 498 -15.47 26.91 -2.97
N SER A 499 -15.03 25.75 -3.44
CA SER A 499 -14.49 24.68 -2.58
C SER A 499 -13.11 25.05 -2.02
N THR A 500 -12.78 24.52 -0.84
CA THR A 500 -11.48 24.70 -0.17
C THR A 500 -10.33 24.16 -1.02
N ALA A 501 -10.61 23.16 -1.86
CA ALA A 501 -9.61 22.50 -2.69
C ALA A 501 -8.99 23.39 -3.78
N GLN A 502 -9.67 24.47 -4.21
CA GLN A 502 -9.17 25.33 -5.31
C GLN A 502 -8.34 26.54 -4.85
N ASN A 503 -8.56 27.08 -3.64
CA ASN A 503 -7.88 28.27 -3.17
C ASN A 503 -7.39 28.14 -1.70
N PRO A 504 -6.28 27.42 -1.46
CA PRO A 504 -5.74 27.19 -0.13
C PRO A 504 -5.45 28.46 0.66
N GLU A 505 -5.00 29.53 -0.02
CA GLU A 505 -4.60 30.79 0.64
C GLU A 505 -5.76 31.56 1.27
N ASN A 506 -6.98 31.35 0.80
CA ASN A 506 -8.18 32.06 1.28
C ASN A 506 -8.68 31.56 2.63
N LYS A 507 -8.21 30.39 3.10
CA LYS A 507 -8.69 29.71 4.31
C LYS A 507 -7.56 29.36 5.29
N MET A 508 -6.59 30.24 5.47
CA MET A 508 -5.47 30.03 6.40
C MET A 508 -5.90 29.67 7.82
N TYR A 509 -7.10 30.13 8.26
CA TYR A 509 -7.66 29.77 9.56
C TYR A 509 -7.90 28.26 9.74
N CYS A 510 -8.20 27.54 8.63
CA CYS A 510 -8.37 26.08 8.68
C CYS A 510 -7.06 25.39 9.08
N TYR A 511 -5.94 25.82 8.51
CA TYR A 511 -4.63 25.21 8.81
C TYR A 511 -4.19 25.53 10.25
N ASP A 512 -4.51 26.73 10.75
CA ASP A 512 -4.28 27.09 12.15
C ASP A 512 -5.16 26.25 13.10
N ALA A 513 -6.42 26.00 12.74
CA ALA A 513 -7.29 25.11 13.48
C ALA A 513 -6.75 23.66 13.49
N GLY A 514 -6.21 23.15 12.35
CA GLY A 514 -5.57 21.85 12.27
C GLY A 514 -4.33 21.74 13.17
N LYS A 515 -3.49 22.78 13.21
CA LYS A 515 -2.36 22.86 14.16
C LYS A 515 -2.85 22.73 15.60
N ARG A 516 -3.87 23.52 15.99
CA ARG A 516 -4.45 23.47 17.34
C ARG A 516 -5.07 22.12 17.66
N ALA A 517 -5.67 21.42 16.67
CA ALA A 517 -6.20 20.08 16.84
C ALA A 517 -5.11 19.06 17.21
N ILE A 518 -3.93 19.14 16.54
CA ILE A 518 -2.76 18.31 16.88
C ILE A 518 -2.23 18.66 18.28
N GLU A 519 -2.10 19.94 18.61
CA GLU A 519 -1.65 20.39 19.93
C GLU A 519 -2.61 19.94 21.04
N ALA A 520 -3.93 19.98 20.78
CA ALA A 520 -4.95 19.50 21.70
C ALA A 520 -4.87 17.96 21.87
N HIS A 521 -4.61 17.22 20.78
CA HIS A 521 -4.34 15.78 20.82
C HIS A 521 -3.16 15.48 21.76
N TYR A 522 -2.01 16.14 21.57
CA TYR A 522 -0.84 15.90 22.42
C TYR A 522 -1.10 16.20 23.89
N LYS A 523 -1.87 17.25 24.16
CA LYS A 523 -2.28 17.58 25.53
C LYS A 523 -3.15 16.48 26.16
N ARG A 524 -4.08 15.87 25.39
CA ARG A 524 -4.95 14.78 25.87
C ARG A 524 -4.19 13.48 26.15
N VAL A 525 -3.22 13.16 25.28
CA VAL A 525 -2.42 11.92 25.42
C VAL A 525 -1.15 12.11 26.27
N GLY A 526 -0.90 13.32 26.80
CA GLY A 526 0.22 13.62 27.69
C GLY A 526 1.59 13.63 27.01
N VAL A 527 1.64 13.89 25.71
CA VAL A 527 2.89 14.02 24.93
C VAL A 527 3.30 15.49 24.87
N GLU A 528 4.56 15.77 25.21
CA GLU A 528 5.12 17.12 25.11
C GLU A 528 5.77 17.35 23.75
N ALA A 529 5.15 18.18 22.92
CA ALA A 529 5.61 18.48 21.56
C ALA A 529 5.21 19.88 21.14
N THR A 530 5.94 20.43 20.17
CA THR A 530 5.62 21.68 19.46
C THR A 530 5.24 21.35 18.03
N VAL A 531 4.20 22.00 17.49
CA VAL A 531 3.74 21.79 16.12
C VAL A 531 4.07 23.02 15.29
N GLU A 532 4.69 22.82 14.13
CA GLU A 532 5.04 23.86 13.17
C GLU A 532 4.41 23.60 11.81
N PHE A 533 4.17 24.67 11.05
CA PHE A 533 3.75 24.53 9.66
C PHE A 533 4.93 24.16 8.77
N LEU A 534 4.70 23.29 7.79
CA LEU A 534 5.66 23.15 6.72
C LEU A 534 5.69 24.40 5.83
N PRO A 535 6.84 24.69 5.17
CA PRO A 535 6.94 25.82 4.24
C PRO A 535 5.94 25.74 3.08
N LYS A 536 5.44 26.90 2.64
CA LYS A 536 4.61 26.99 1.43
C LYS A 536 5.24 26.23 0.25
N PRO A 537 4.49 25.55 -0.60
CA PRO A 537 3.02 25.47 -0.67
C PRO A 537 2.40 24.25 0.06
N MET A 538 3.06 23.64 1.05
CA MET A 538 2.57 22.45 1.78
C MET A 538 1.56 22.86 2.87
N TYR A 539 0.41 23.40 2.43
CA TYR A 539 -0.67 23.80 3.35
C TYR A 539 -1.32 22.59 4.01
N GLY A 540 -1.65 22.70 5.30
CA GLY A 540 -2.27 21.63 6.09
C GLY A 540 -1.34 20.46 6.42
N MET A 541 -0.03 20.66 6.19
CA MET A 541 1.03 19.73 6.59
C MET A 541 1.81 20.30 7.77
N TYR A 542 2.12 19.45 8.74
CA TYR A 542 2.68 19.85 10.02
C TYR A 542 3.95 19.07 10.34
N HIS A 543 4.87 19.76 10.99
CA HIS A 543 6.06 19.19 11.61
C HIS A 543 5.87 19.15 13.12
N THR A 544 5.87 17.99 13.71
CA THR A 544 5.86 17.81 15.15
C THR A 544 7.28 17.64 15.67
N ILE A 545 7.68 18.53 16.54
CA ILE A 545 8.97 18.51 17.25
C ILE A 545 8.69 18.01 18.66
N TYR A 546 9.04 16.75 18.94
CA TYR A 546 8.86 16.15 20.26
C TYR A 546 9.91 16.64 21.24
N SER A 547 9.52 16.78 22.52
CA SER A 547 10.41 17.22 23.57
C SER A 547 11.55 16.23 23.82
N THR A 548 12.76 16.74 23.92
CA THR A 548 13.97 15.99 24.31
C THR A 548 14.55 16.47 25.63
N LYS A 549 13.73 17.09 26.49
CA LYS A 549 14.17 17.72 27.74
C LYS A 549 14.87 16.76 28.70
N ASP A 550 14.51 15.47 28.68
CA ASP A 550 15.16 14.45 29.50
C ASP A 550 16.60 14.17 29.07
N ASN A 551 16.96 14.65 27.86
CA ASN A 551 18.28 14.57 27.27
C ASN A 551 18.99 13.23 27.52
N PRO A 552 18.36 12.07 27.12
CA PRO A 552 18.92 10.76 27.41
C PRO A 552 20.24 10.52 26.68
N LEU A 553 21.09 9.64 27.22
CA LEU A 553 22.28 9.20 26.53
C LEU A 553 21.92 8.38 25.30
N VAL A 554 22.43 8.77 24.14
CA VAL A 554 22.33 8.02 22.89
C VAL A 554 23.65 7.32 22.60
N SER A 555 23.64 6.01 22.42
CA SER A 555 24.83 5.29 21.95
C SER A 555 24.78 5.19 20.41
N ILE A 556 25.78 5.75 19.75
CA ILE A 556 25.95 5.68 18.29
C ILE A 556 26.87 4.50 17.98
N LEU A 557 26.29 3.45 17.37
CA LEU A 557 26.99 2.19 17.08
C LEU A 557 27.39 2.16 15.61
N ILE A 558 28.74 2.13 15.35
CA ILE A 558 29.31 2.25 14.01
C ILE A 558 30.19 1.03 13.71
N PRO A 559 29.75 0.07 12.89
CA PRO A 559 30.63 -0.94 12.30
C PRO A 559 31.66 -0.28 11.38
N ASN A 560 32.95 -0.67 11.49
CA ASN A 560 33.99 -0.14 10.63
C ASN A 560 34.97 -1.18 10.14
N TYR A 561 35.42 -0.97 8.89
CA TYR A 561 36.48 -1.72 8.23
C TYR A 561 37.29 -0.76 7.36
N ASN A 562 38.61 -0.56 7.66
CA ASN A 562 39.47 0.34 6.90
C ASN A 562 38.91 1.76 6.67
N HIS A 563 39.28 2.43 5.60
CA HIS A 563 38.74 3.67 5.07
C HIS A 563 38.64 4.85 6.07
N LYS A 564 39.81 5.24 6.66
CA LYS A 564 39.92 6.36 7.60
C LYS A 564 39.15 7.60 7.17
N SER A 565 39.25 8.02 5.90
CA SER A 565 38.60 9.25 5.41
C SER A 565 37.06 9.20 5.49
N ILE A 566 36.49 8.06 5.23
CA ILE A 566 35.04 7.85 5.28
C ILE A 566 34.55 7.97 6.74
N LEU A 567 35.13 7.17 7.63
CA LEU A 567 34.81 7.23 9.06
C LEU A 567 35.03 8.62 9.64
N LYS A 568 36.09 9.32 9.21
CA LYS A 568 36.37 10.69 9.67
C LYS A 568 35.26 11.66 9.30
N THR A 569 34.76 11.62 8.06
CA THR A 569 33.62 12.45 7.64
C THR A 569 32.39 12.20 8.51
N CYS A 570 32.07 10.94 8.78
CA CYS A 570 30.96 10.55 9.63
C CYS A 570 31.11 11.14 11.05
N ILE A 571 32.23 10.89 11.70
CA ILE A 571 32.49 11.36 13.07
C ILE A 571 32.55 12.88 13.15
N ASP A 572 33.26 13.54 12.24
CA ASP A 572 33.37 14.99 12.20
C ASP A 572 31.98 15.66 12.07
N SER A 573 31.08 15.08 11.25
CA SER A 573 29.72 15.59 11.09
C SER A 573 28.89 15.49 12.39
N LEU A 574 29.04 14.41 13.13
CA LEU A 574 28.39 14.22 14.45
C LEU A 574 28.79 15.28 15.47
N TYR A 575 30.06 15.69 15.50
CA TYR A 575 30.54 16.71 16.42
C TYR A 575 30.30 18.15 15.96
N ASN A 576 30.44 18.40 14.64
CA ASN A 576 30.43 19.76 14.09
C ASN A 576 29.05 20.23 13.67
N VAL A 577 28.20 19.35 13.14
CA VAL A 577 26.86 19.70 12.62
C VAL A 577 25.77 19.42 13.64
N ASN A 578 25.77 18.23 14.25
CA ASN A 578 24.72 17.82 15.16
C ASN A 578 24.67 18.65 16.46
N THR A 579 23.47 19.10 16.84
CA THR A 579 23.26 19.94 18.04
C THR A 579 22.98 19.14 19.32
N TYR A 580 22.51 17.92 19.22
CA TYR A 580 22.32 17.01 20.35
C TYR A 580 23.68 16.54 20.87
N LYS A 581 24.01 16.79 22.13
CA LYS A 581 25.37 16.58 22.65
C LYS A 581 25.51 15.40 23.62
N ASN A 582 24.41 14.84 24.15
CA ASN A 582 24.48 13.72 25.08
C ASN A 582 24.52 12.38 24.36
N PHE A 583 25.63 12.09 23.72
CA PHE A 583 25.88 10.82 23.00
C PHE A 583 27.26 10.24 23.32
N GLU A 584 27.37 8.95 23.15
CA GLU A 584 28.63 8.21 23.05
C GLU A 584 28.74 7.53 21.67
N ILE A 585 29.95 7.22 21.23
CA ILE A 585 30.22 6.50 19.99
C ILE A 585 30.90 5.18 20.31
N VAL A 586 30.34 4.08 19.85
CA VAL A 586 30.91 2.74 19.90
C VAL A 586 31.29 2.31 18.49
N ILE A 587 32.57 2.34 18.16
CA ILE A 587 33.09 1.84 16.88
C ILE A 587 33.38 0.36 17.02
N VAL A 588 32.79 -0.47 16.18
CA VAL A 588 33.08 -1.90 16.11
C VAL A 588 34.06 -2.15 14.97
N GLU A 589 35.33 -2.28 15.31
CA GLU A 589 36.40 -2.59 14.38
C GLU A 589 36.30 -4.05 13.93
N ASN A 590 36.23 -4.32 12.62
CA ASN A 590 36.16 -5.68 12.08
C ASN A 590 37.26 -5.94 11.02
N ASN A 591 38.39 -6.47 11.48
CA ASN A 591 39.47 -6.99 10.65
C ASN A 591 40.12 -5.97 9.68
N SER A 592 40.22 -4.70 10.06
CA SER A 592 40.98 -3.71 9.28
C SER A 592 42.46 -4.09 9.14
N THR A 593 43.04 -3.72 8.01
CA THR A 593 44.45 -4.01 7.65
C THR A 593 45.27 -2.76 7.43
N GLU A 594 44.61 -1.58 7.28
CA GLU A 594 45.30 -0.31 7.05
C GLU A 594 45.82 0.28 8.36
N LYS A 595 47.11 0.56 8.45
CA LYS A 595 47.69 1.17 9.67
C LYS A 595 47.06 2.51 10.03
N GLU A 596 46.69 3.30 9.02
CA GLU A 596 46.10 4.64 9.20
C GLU A 596 44.81 4.64 10.01
N ILE A 597 43.99 3.57 9.94
CA ILE A 597 42.74 3.50 10.70
C ILE A 597 43.02 3.29 12.19
N PHE A 598 44.02 2.46 12.53
CA PHE A 598 44.41 2.22 13.91
C PHE A 598 45.05 3.47 14.53
N ASP A 599 45.89 4.20 13.77
CA ASP A 599 46.46 5.48 14.20
C ASP A 599 45.30 6.51 14.46
N TYR A 600 44.28 6.50 13.62
CA TYR A 600 43.10 7.35 13.79
C TYR A 600 42.26 6.96 15.02
N TYR A 601 42.10 5.68 15.33
CA TYR A 601 41.40 5.25 16.56
C TYR A 601 42.13 5.78 17.80
N GLU A 602 43.43 5.78 17.82
CA GLU A 602 44.22 6.34 18.94
C GLU A 602 44.10 7.89 19.01
N GLU A 603 43.98 8.56 17.87
CA GLU A 603 43.69 10.00 17.79
C GLU A 603 42.30 10.29 18.38
N LEU A 604 41.27 9.55 17.99
CA LEU A 604 39.91 9.73 18.47
C LEU A 604 39.80 9.54 19.99
N LYS A 605 40.40 8.48 20.55
CA LYS A 605 40.40 8.21 21.99
C LYS A 605 41.08 9.32 22.81
N LYS A 606 42.03 10.03 22.21
CA LYS A 606 42.71 11.16 22.87
C LYS A 606 41.90 12.47 22.78
N SER A 607 41.12 12.62 21.72
CA SER A 607 40.39 13.84 21.41
C SER A 607 38.99 13.89 22.04
N HIS A 608 38.41 12.69 22.32
CA HIS A 608 37.02 12.53 22.74
C HIS A 608 36.88 11.45 23.81
N ASP A 609 36.42 11.82 25.01
CA ASP A 609 36.23 10.89 26.12
C ASP A 609 35.00 9.99 25.96
N ASN A 610 34.10 10.31 25.02
CA ASN A 610 32.88 9.61 24.73
C ASN A 610 32.98 8.67 23.51
N ILE A 611 34.19 8.30 23.07
CA ILE A 611 34.44 7.33 21.99
C ILE A 611 35.07 6.05 22.53
N GLN A 612 34.48 4.92 22.19
CA GLN A 612 35.01 3.59 22.45
C GLN A 612 35.22 2.83 21.14
N VAL A 613 36.35 2.11 21.03
CA VAL A 613 36.62 1.18 19.91
C VAL A 613 36.68 -0.23 20.47
N VAL A 614 35.83 -1.12 19.99
CA VAL A 614 35.77 -2.53 20.36
C VAL A 614 36.10 -3.39 19.16
N ILE A 615 36.86 -4.48 19.36
CA ILE A 615 37.36 -5.33 18.26
C ILE A 615 36.51 -6.58 18.13
N TYR A 616 35.98 -6.81 16.94
CA TYR A 616 35.28 -8.02 16.55
C TYR A 616 36.13 -8.83 15.55
N ASN A 617 36.71 -9.96 16.00
CA ASN A 617 37.63 -10.79 15.20
C ASN A 617 36.93 -11.86 14.35
N GLY A 618 35.59 -11.80 14.19
CA GLY A 618 34.83 -12.72 13.37
C GLY A 618 34.82 -12.35 11.89
N GLU A 619 34.36 -13.28 11.05
CA GLU A 619 34.08 -13.00 9.65
C GLU A 619 33.04 -11.89 9.53
N PHE A 620 33.09 -11.13 8.42
CA PHE A 620 32.13 -10.06 8.18
C PHE A 620 30.70 -10.59 8.14
N ASN A 621 29.87 -10.07 9.03
CA ASN A 621 28.43 -10.29 9.10
C ASN A 621 27.84 -9.07 9.82
N TYR A 622 27.11 -8.22 9.09
CA TYR A 622 26.57 -6.98 9.63
C TYR A 622 25.73 -7.21 10.89
N SER A 623 24.90 -8.25 10.86
CA SER A 623 24.05 -8.62 12.00
C SER A 623 24.88 -8.99 13.24
N ARG A 624 25.90 -9.83 13.09
CA ARG A 624 26.79 -10.23 14.19
C ARG A 624 27.58 -9.07 14.76
N ILE A 625 28.09 -8.20 13.88
CA ILE A 625 28.90 -7.05 14.29
C ILE A 625 28.05 -6.10 15.15
N ASN A 626 26.84 -5.82 14.72
CA ASN A 626 25.93 -4.95 15.48
C ASN A 626 25.43 -5.61 16.77
N ASN A 627 25.08 -6.90 16.76
CA ASN A 627 24.72 -7.65 17.97
C ASN A 627 25.87 -7.69 18.99
N PHE A 628 27.12 -7.80 18.51
CA PHE A 628 28.30 -7.71 19.34
C PHE A 628 28.47 -6.31 19.93
N GLY A 629 28.41 -5.28 19.08
CA GLY A 629 28.60 -3.88 19.48
C GLY A 629 27.54 -3.40 20.47
N MET A 630 26.31 -3.87 20.34
CA MET A 630 25.19 -3.54 21.25
C MET A 630 25.53 -3.84 22.73
N LYS A 631 26.40 -4.81 23.01
CA LYS A 631 26.83 -5.17 24.38
C LYS A 631 27.70 -4.09 25.05
N TYR A 632 28.27 -3.21 24.25
CA TYR A 632 29.19 -2.15 24.70
C TYR A 632 28.52 -0.76 24.74
N THR A 633 27.26 -0.66 24.37
CA THR A 633 26.48 0.59 24.47
C THR A 633 25.97 0.78 25.89
N ASN A 634 25.97 2.04 26.39
CA ASN A 634 25.48 2.41 27.73
C ASN A 634 24.13 3.11 27.68
N GLY A 635 23.77 3.72 26.55
CA GLY A 635 22.49 4.40 26.38
C GLY A 635 21.31 3.44 26.20
N ASP A 636 20.14 3.87 26.64
CA ASP A 636 18.87 3.15 26.43
C ASP A 636 18.38 3.25 24.98
N TYR A 637 18.88 4.22 24.24
CA TYR A 637 18.61 4.47 22.82
C TYR A 637 19.89 4.30 22.01
N VAL A 638 19.83 3.45 21.00
CA VAL A 638 20.99 3.13 20.16
C VAL A 638 20.74 3.53 18.72
N LEU A 639 21.59 4.40 18.19
CA LEU A 639 21.61 4.74 16.77
C LEU A 639 22.55 3.74 16.07
N LEU A 640 22.00 2.83 15.29
CA LEU A 640 22.73 2.01 14.32
C LEU A 640 23.09 2.92 13.16
N LEU A 641 24.38 3.07 12.88
CA LEU A 641 24.88 4.03 11.90
C LEU A 641 25.98 3.44 11.05
N ASN A 642 25.84 3.50 9.72
CA ASN A 642 26.93 3.13 8.82
C ASN A 642 28.07 4.17 8.89
N ASN A 643 29.31 3.71 8.69
CA ASN A 643 30.50 4.57 8.71
C ASN A 643 30.58 5.55 7.53
N ASP A 644 29.81 5.34 6.46
CA ASP A 644 29.73 6.16 5.24
C ASP A 644 28.52 7.12 5.23
N THR A 645 28.09 7.58 6.40
CA THR A 645 27.03 8.57 6.57
C THR A 645 27.55 9.92 7.00
N GLU A 646 26.81 10.99 6.73
CA GLU A 646 27.10 12.37 7.12
C GLU A 646 25.86 13.10 7.55
N VAL A 647 25.86 13.73 8.71
CA VAL A 647 24.75 14.55 9.21
C VAL A 647 24.58 15.80 8.35
N ILE A 648 23.37 16.07 7.86
CA ILE A 648 23.04 17.28 7.11
C ILE A 648 22.29 18.27 8.00
N SER A 649 21.18 17.83 8.64
CA SER A 649 20.40 18.72 9.47
C SER A 649 20.95 18.78 10.91
N PRO A 650 21.16 19.98 11.48
CA PRO A 650 21.69 20.11 12.83
C PRO A 650 20.82 19.44 13.92
N THR A 651 19.51 19.32 13.68
CA THR A 651 18.54 18.73 14.59
C THR A 651 18.29 17.24 14.35
N ALA A 652 18.98 16.61 13.39
CA ALA A 652 18.71 15.24 12.97
C ALA A 652 18.63 14.25 14.14
N LEU A 653 19.60 14.28 15.06
CA LEU A 653 19.60 13.38 16.20
C LEU A 653 18.49 13.73 17.20
N SER A 654 18.21 15.01 17.44
CA SER A 654 17.11 15.47 18.32
C SER A 654 15.76 15.02 17.79
N GLU A 655 15.53 15.09 16.46
CA GLU A 655 14.33 14.61 15.80
C GLU A 655 14.10 13.11 16.05
N MET A 656 15.14 12.30 15.88
CA MET A 656 15.06 10.87 16.13
C MET A 656 14.85 10.55 17.61
N VAL A 657 15.56 11.26 18.53
CA VAL A 657 15.40 11.11 19.99
C VAL A 657 13.97 11.44 20.40
N GLY A 658 13.43 12.57 19.96
CA GLY A 658 12.07 12.96 20.30
C GLY A 658 11.04 11.91 19.86
N CYS A 659 11.19 11.35 18.67
CA CYS A 659 10.32 10.29 18.19
C CYS A 659 10.44 8.99 19.01
N ILE A 660 11.68 8.54 19.31
CA ILE A 660 11.90 7.25 19.98
C ILE A 660 11.52 7.27 21.46
N LEU A 661 11.46 8.43 22.10
CA LEU A 661 11.04 8.56 23.50
C LEU A 661 9.59 8.13 23.73
N ARG A 662 8.75 8.17 22.73
CA ARG A 662 7.35 7.71 22.80
C ARG A 662 7.29 6.21 23.12
N PRO A 663 6.43 5.77 24.08
CA PRO A 663 6.36 4.38 24.51
C PRO A 663 6.08 3.39 23.37
N GLU A 664 5.20 3.76 22.44
CA GLU A 664 4.75 2.94 21.33
C GLU A 664 5.78 2.79 20.19
N VAL A 665 6.84 3.61 20.14
CA VAL A 665 7.84 3.58 19.06
C VAL A 665 8.98 2.64 19.41
N GLY A 666 9.28 1.69 18.55
CA GLY A 666 10.40 0.74 18.69
C GLY A 666 11.64 1.11 17.86
N ALA A 667 11.42 1.72 16.69
CA ALA A 667 12.50 2.15 15.81
C ALA A 667 12.15 3.45 15.08
N VAL A 668 13.19 4.26 14.77
CA VAL A 668 13.09 5.50 13.98
C VAL A 668 14.17 5.50 12.91
N GLY A 669 13.79 5.60 11.64
CA GLY A 669 14.70 5.77 10.50
C GLY A 669 14.80 7.21 10.04
N ALA A 670 16.01 7.63 9.68
CA ALA A 670 16.28 8.95 9.12
C ALA A 670 15.95 9.01 7.61
N LYS A 671 15.76 10.20 7.07
CA LYS A 671 15.76 10.43 5.62
C LYS A 671 17.20 10.42 5.12
N LEU A 672 17.52 9.50 4.19
CA LEU A 672 18.85 9.40 3.61
C LEU A 672 18.86 9.93 2.18
N LEU A 673 19.92 10.64 1.85
CA LEU A 673 20.16 11.22 0.54
C LEU A 673 21.45 10.66 -0.05
N TYR A 674 21.48 10.50 -1.36
CA TYR A 674 22.72 10.32 -2.11
C TYR A 674 23.54 11.61 -2.16
N GLU A 675 24.80 11.53 -2.62
CA GLU A 675 25.70 12.69 -2.77
C GLU A 675 25.14 13.79 -3.69
N ASP A 676 24.25 13.45 -4.61
CA ASP A 676 23.57 14.37 -5.53
C ASP A 676 22.23 14.93 -5.00
N ASP A 677 21.98 14.77 -3.71
CA ASP A 677 20.75 15.19 -3.01
C ASP A 677 19.47 14.47 -3.51
N THR A 678 19.58 13.35 -4.20
CA THR A 678 18.41 12.51 -4.47
C THR A 678 18.12 11.60 -3.28
N VAL A 679 16.85 11.28 -3.08
CA VAL A 679 16.41 10.43 -1.95
C VAL A 679 16.89 9.00 -2.15
N GLN A 680 17.64 8.49 -1.20
CA GLN A 680 18.00 7.08 -1.10
C GLN A 680 16.98 6.30 -0.27
N HIS A 681 16.63 6.84 0.90
CA HIS A 681 15.69 6.23 1.83
C HIS A 681 14.68 7.24 2.36
N ALA A 682 13.41 6.85 2.26
CA ALA A 682 12.26 7.55 2.85
C ALA A 682 11.15 6.53 3.20
N GLY A 683 11.55 5.44 3.89
CA GLY A 683 10.70 4.32 4.25
C GLY A 683 10.90 3.09 3.36
N VAL A 684 10.58 1.93 3.91
CA VAL A 684 10.63 0.63 3.23
C VAL A 684 9.26 -0.04 3.30
N VAL A 685 8.81 -0.53 2.15
CA VAL A 685 7.55 -1.27 1.98
C VAL A 685 7.87 -2.74 1.70
N ILE A 686 7.09 -3.62 2.33
CA ILE A 686 7.22 -5.07 2.17
C ILE A 686 6.49 -5.50 0.88
N GLY A 687 7.10 -6.43 0.14
CA GLY A 687 6.54 -7.01 -1.08
C GLY A 687 7.18 -6.49 -2.38
N PHE A 688 7.85 -5.35 -2.40
CA PHE A 688 8.59 -4.89 -3.58
C PHE A 688 9.65 -5.92 -4.01
N SER A 689 9.64 -6.26 -5.29
CA SER A 689 10.52 -7.30 -5.87
C SER A 689 10.43 -8.66 -5.16
N GLY A 690 9.29 -8.92 -4.51
CA GLY A 690 9.03 -10.16 -3.77
C GLY A 690 9.61 -10.19 -2.34
N TYR A 691 10.24 -9.12 -1.85
CA TYR A 691 10.77 -9.05 -0.47
C TYR A 691 10.53 -7.69 0.19
N ALA A 692 11.25 -6.65 -0.18
CA ALA A 692 11.08 -5.31 0.32
C ALA A 692 11.79 -4.28 -0.57
N GLY A 693 11.38 -3.02 -0.50
CA GLY A 693 12.01 -1.96 -1.27
C GLY A 693 11.75 -0.56 -0.73
N HIS A 694 12.64 0.35 -1.09
CA HIS A 694 12.53 1.76 -0.72
C HIS A 694 11.44 2.46 -1.55
N VAL A 695 10.58 3.20 -0.87
CA VAL A 695 9.65 4.14 -1.52
C VAL A 695 10.33 5.50 -1.72
N ASN A 696 9.84 6.27 -2.68
CA ASN A 696 10.39 7.61 -3.02
C ASN A 696 11.88 7.61 -3.41
N HIS A 697 12.47 6.44 -3.73
CA HIS A 697 13.85 6.31 -4.14
C HIS A 697 14.15 7.10 -5.43
N GLY A 698 15.25 7.86 -5.43
CA GLY A 698 15.75 8.60 -6.59
C GLY A 698 14.98 9.88 -6.94
N ILE A 699 13.97 10.30 -6.19
CA ILE A 699 13.37 11.64 -6.33
C ILE A 699 14.32 12.69 -5.70
N ASN A 700 14.17 13.97 -6.08
CA ASN A 700 14.93 15.03 -5.44
C ASN A 700 14.53 15.16 -3.95
N LYS A 701 15.46 15.60 -3.07
CA LYS A 701 15.18 15.78 -1.63
C LYS A 701 13.99 16.68 -1.33
N ASP A 702 13.68 17.63 -2.23
CA ASP A 702 12.60 18.60 -2.09
C ASP A 702 11.29 18.17 -2.75
N ASP A 703 11.29 17.07 -3.49
CA ASP A 703 10.06 16.48 -4.04
C ASP A 703 9.14 15.98 -2.91
N TYR A 704 7.84 16.13 -3.11
CA TYR A 704 6.85 15.80 -2.10
C TYR A 704 6.60 14.29 -1.96
N GLY A 705 6.86 13.51 -3.01
CA GLY A 705 6.38 12.13 -3.09
C GLY A 705 4.84 12.07 -3.19
N TYR A 706 4.31 10.87 -3.08
CA TYR A 706 2.86 10.65 -3.07
C TYR A 706 2.26 11.23 -1.78
N MET A 707 1.27 12.12 -1.91
CA MET A 707 0.59 12.78 -0.77
C MET A 707 1.57 13.36 0.28
N VAL A 708 2.64 13.99 -0.20
CA VAL A 708 3.68 14.64 0.60
C VAL A 708 4.49 13.70 1.52
N ARG A 709 4.31 12.38 1.42
CA ARG A 709 4.92 11.38 2.33
C ARG A 709 6.45 11.36 2.34
N ALA A 710 7.11 11.94 1.32
CA ALA A 710 8.57 12.10 1.33
C ALA A 710 9.06 13.26 2.24
N ARG A 711 8.15 14.14 2.70
CA ARG A 711 8.45 15.37 3.42
C ARG A 711 7.85 15.45 4.82
N ILE A 712 7.09 14.46 5.25
CA ILE A 712 6.41 14.38 6.56
C ILE A 712 6.71 13.05 7.24
N ASN A 713 6.55 13.01 8.57
CA ASN A 713 6.71 11.79 9.34
C ASN A 713 5.59 10.80 9.03
N CYS A 714 5.95 9.53 8.88
CA CYS A 714 5.02 8.44 8.56
C CYS A 714 5.44 7.16 9.29
N ASN A 715 4.49 6.25 9.50
CA ASN A 715 4.83 4.88 9.86
C ASN A 715 5.07 4.07 8.58
N TYR A 716 6.05 3.17 8.66
CA TYR A 716 6.34 2.17 7.65
C TYR A 716 6.61 0.82 8.31
N SER A 717 6.51 -0.26 7.55
CA SER A 717 6.82 -1.60 8.05
C SER A 717 8.32 -1.79 8.32
N ALA A 718 9.18 -1.03 7.65
CA ALA A 718 10.61 -1.04 7.90
C ALA A 718 11.29 0.28 7.51
N VAL A 719 12.49 0.47 8.07
CA VAL A 719 13.47 1.52 7.73
C VAL A 719 14.86 0.90 7.68
N THR A 720 15.79 1.53 6.96
CA THR A 720 17.13 0.97 6.81
C THR A 720 18.03 1.21 8.04
N ALA A 721 18.80 0.19 8.41
CA ALA A 721 19.80 0.30 9.49
C ALA A 721 21.05 1.11 9.13
N ALA A 722 21.12 1.66 7.93
CA ALA A 722 22.18 2.63 7.60
C ALA A 722 22.14 3.87 8.51
N CYS A 723 20.94 4.27 8.97
CA CYS A 723 20.74 5.26 10.04
C CYS A 723 19.38 4.99 10.73
N MET A 724 19.38 4.13 11.75
CA MET A 724 18.19 3.71 12.46
C MET A 724 18.40 3.76 13.97
N MET A 725 17.57 4.52 14.67
CA MET A 725 17.55 4.54 16.13
C MET A 725 16.57 3.50 16.67
N VAL A 726 17.00 2.71 17.66
CA VAL A 726 16.18 1.69 18.31
C VAL A 726 16.23 1.84 19.83
N LYS A 727 15.13 1.46 20.52
CA LYS A 727 15.18 1.23 21.96
C LYS A 727 15.98 -0.03 22.24
N LYS A 728 17.00 0.06 23.08
CA LYS A 728 17.83 -1.11 23.46
C LYS A 728 17.00 -2.21 24.12
N SER A 729 15.99 -1.84 24.91
CA SER A 729 15.04 -2.78 25.52
C SER A 729 14.25 -3.55 24.47
N VAL A 730 13.71 -2.86 23.43
CA VAL A 730 12.97 -3.48 22.33
C VAL A 730 13.88 -4.34 21.46
N PHE A 731 15.09 -3.85 21.14
CA PHE A 731 16.08 -4.63 20.40
C PHE A 731 16.40 -5.96 21.10
N ASN A 732 16.59 -5.93 22.42
CA ASN A 732 16.83 -7.14 23.22
C ASN A 732 15.60 -8.05 23.30
N GLN A 733 14.40 -7.48 23.45
CA GLN A 733 13.13 -8.22 23.50
C GLN A 733 12.91 -9.04 22.22
N VAL A 734 13.20 -8.46 21.05
CA VAL A 734 13.04 -9.15 19.77
C VAL A 734 14.23 -10.03 19.38
N GLY A 735 15.27 -10.11 20.25
CA GLY A 735 16.45 -10.94 20.04
C GLY A 735 17.49 -10.36 19.09
N GLY A 736 17.50 -9.03 18.89
CA GLY A 736 18.45 -8.32 18.04
C GLY A 736 18.36 -8.68 16.56
N PHE A 737 19.44 -8.49 15.81
CA PHE A 737 19.52 -8.93 14.41
C PHE A 737 19.56 -10.46 14.31
N ASP A 738 18.88 -11.00 13.30
CA ASP A 738 19.01 -12.40 12.94
C ASP A 738 20.28 -12.63 12.12
N GLU A 739 21.25 -13.36 12.71
CA GLU A 739 22.60 -13.53 12.16
C GLU A 739 22.66 -14.37 10.87
N GLN A 740 21.55 -14.99 10.47
CA GLN A 740 21.46 -15.65 9.17
C GLN A 740 21.40 -14.66 8.00
N PHE A 741 21.03 -13.40 8.26
CA PHE A 741 21.07 -12.29 7.31
C PHE A 741 22.40 -11.55 7.45
N VAL A 742 23.33 -11.83 6.55
CA VAL A 742 24.70 -11.31 6.63
C VAL A 742 24.75 -9.85 6.23
N VAL A 743 23.99 -9.46 5.20
CA VAL A 743 23.96 -8.12 4.62
C VAL A 743 22.54 -7.69 4.25
N ALA A 744 21.82 -8.45 3.42
CA ALA A 744 20.51 -8.08 2.91
C ALA A 744 19.40 -8.48 3.90
N CYS A 745 18.31 -7.72 3.91
CA CYS A 745 17.10 -8.00 4.67
C CYS A 745 17.25 -8.02 6.21
N ASN A 746 18.42 -7.76 6.76
CA ASN A 746 18.65 -7.78 8.21
C ASN A 746 17.89 -6.68 8.95
N ASP A 747 17.87 -5.46 8.40
CA ASP A 747 17.13 -4.32 8.92
C ASP A 747 15.61 -4.49 8.76
N VAL A 748 15.18 -5.00 7.62
CA VAL A 748 13.76 -5.31 7.37
C VAL A 748 13.27 -6.39 8.33
N ASP A 749 14.05 -7.46 8.53
CA ASP A 749 13.75 -8.51 9.51
C ASP A 749 13.63 -7.97 10.94
N LEU A 750 14.56 -7.11 11.35
CA LEU A 750 14.53 -6.47 12.67
C LEU A 750 13.27 -5.61 12.84
N CYS A 751 12.95 -4.79 11.85
CA CYS A 751 11.75 -3.94 11.88
C CYS A 751 10.47 -4.77 11.95
N LEU A 752 10.36 -5.85 11.16
CA LEU A 752 9.19 -6.75 11.21
C LEU A 752 9.04 -7.47 12.56
N LYS A 753 10.14 -7.84 13.21
CA LYS A 753 10.11 -8.37 14.60
C LYS A 753 9.60 -7.31 15.57
N ILE A 754 10.03 -6.05 15.43
CA ILE A 754 9.57 -4.91 16.23
C ILE A 754 8.06 -4.67 16.02
N CYS A 755 7.59 -4.68 14.77
CA CYS A 755 6.17 -4.54 14.44
C CYS A 755 5.32 -5.71 15.01
N LYS A 756 5.84 -6.93 15.00
CA LYS A 756 5.17 -8.12 15.56
C LYS A 756 4.91 -7.98 17.07
N GLU A 757 5.81 -7.31 17.80
CA GLU A 757 5.66 -6.93 19.20
C GLU A 757 4.79 -5.68 19.42
N LYS A 758 4.10 -5.21 18.38
CA LYS A 758 3.17 -4.06 18.37
C LYS A 758 3.84 -2.69 18.61
N TYR A 759 5.14 -2.58 18.37
CA TYR A 759 5.80 -1.29 18.33
C TYR A 759 5.72 -0.68 16.93
N LEU A 760 5.69 0.65 16.88
CA LEU A 760 5.73 1.42 15.63
C LEU A 760 7.17 1.57 15.13
N VAL A 761 7.30 1.53 13.81
CA VAL A 761 8.49 1.96 13.07
C VAL A 761 8.17 3.28 12.38
N VAL A 762 8.95 4.32 12.68
CA VAL A 762 8.72 5.69 12.21
C VAL A 762 9.78 6.10 11.20
N TYR A 763 9.38 6.59 10.05
CA TYR A 763 10.22 7.37 9.16
C TYR A 763 10.16 8.83 9.56
N ASN A 764 11.30 9.42 9.94
CA ASN A 764 11.41 10.84 10.27
C ASN A 764 11.99 11.63 9.09
N ALA A 765 11.14 12.45 8.46
CA ALA A 765 11.48 13.22 7.26
C ALA A 765 12.40 14.41 7.53
N PHE A 766 12.59 14.81 8.81
CA PHE A 766 13.36 15.98 9.24
C PHE A 766 14.75 15.62 9.73
N ALA A 767 15.00 14.34 10.02
CA ALA A 767 16.33 13.81 10.32
C ALA A 767 17.07 13.52 9.02
N LEU A 768 17.78 14.54 8.46
CA LEU A 768 18.44 14.42 7.16
C LEU A 768 19.92 14.03 7.29
N TRP A 769 20.31 13.02 6.50
CA TRP A 769 21.68 12.54 6.40
C TRP A 769 22.04 12.25 4.95
N HIS A 770 23.31 12.42 4.54
CA HIS A 770 23.86 11.76 3.38
C HIS A 770 24.27 10.32 3.73
N HIS A 771 24.11 9.40 2.80
CA HIS A 771 24.67 8.05 2.87
C HIS A 771 25.35 7.72 1.54
N TYR A 772 26.66 7.63 1.61
CA TYR A 772 27.55 7.47 0.45
C TYR A 772 27.67 6.02 -0.01
N GLU A 773 26.59 5.31 -0.01
CA GLU A 773 26.38 3.89 -0.21
C GLU A 773 27.49 3.19 -1.04
N SER A 774 27.89 2.01 -0.59
CA SER A 774 28.79 1.11 -1.30
C SER A 774 30.24 1.62 -1.51
N LYS A 775 30.64 2.75 -0.93
CA LYS A 775 32.04 3.23 -1.00
C LYS A 775 33.02 2.26 -0.32
N SER A 776 32.58 1.55 0.72
CA SER A 776 33.43 0.60 1.46
C SER A 776 33.29 -0.84 0.97
N ARG A 777 32.12 -1.28 0.52
CA ARG A 777 31.81 -2.69 0.22
C ARG A 777 31.56 -2.98 -1.27
N GLY A 778 31.12 -2.01 -2.04
CA GLY A 778 30.63 -2.17 -3.42
C GLY A 778 29.22 -2.82 -3.46
N TYR A 779 28.56 -2.73 -4.62
CA TYR A 779 27.17 -3.19 -4.83
C TYR A 779 27.03 -4.72 -4.76
N ASP A 780 25.84 -5.20 -4.41
CA ASP A 780 25.54 -6.64 -4.28
C ASP A 780 25.49 -7.38 -5.63
N ASP A 781 25.29 -6.67 -6.72
CA ASP A 781 25.33 -7.18 -8.10
C ASP A 781 26.74 -7.15 -8.73
N ALA A 782 27.75 -6.67 -8.00
CA ALA A 782 29.11 -6.50 -8.52
C ALA A 782 29.88 -7.80 -8.75
N SER A 783 29.45 -8.93 -8.17
CA SER A 783 30.08 -10.24 -8.38
C SER A 783 29.09 -11.40 -8.22
N GLN A 784 29.44 -12.54 -8.82
CA GLN A 784 28.67 -13.77 -8.70
C GLN A 784 28.40 -14.19 -7.24
N GLU A 785 29.42 -14.09 -6.38
CA GLU A 785 29.32 -14.48 -4.97
C GLU A 785 28.36 -13.56 -4.19
N LYS A 786 28.44 -12.24 -4.43
CA LYS A 786 27.58 -11.26 -3.80
C LYS A 786 26.13 -11.45 -4.24
N THR A 787 25.90 -11.59 -5.54
CA THR A 787 24.56 -11.86 -6.11
C THR A 787 23.97 -13.16 -5.54
N TRP A 788 24.80 -14.21 -5.45
CA TRP A 788 24.37 -15.48 -4.87
C TRP A 788 23.97 -15.36 -3.41
N ARG A 789 24.82 -14.73 -2.60
CA ARG A 789 24.51 -14.47 -1.18
C ARG A 789 23.21 -13.69 -1.04
N PHE A 790 23.06 -12.57 -1.77
CA PHE A 790 21.86 -11.75 -1.76
C PHE A 790 20.61 -12.58 -2.05
N ASN A 791 20.61 -13.37 -3.12
CA ASN A 791 19.46 -14.20 -3.48
C ASN A 791 19.12 -15.22 -2.38
N LYS A 792 20.14 -15.82 -1.74
CA LYS A 792 19.92 -16.75 -0.62
C LYS A 792 19.36 -16.07 0.63
N GLU A 793 19.76 -14.85 0.92
CA GLU A 793 19.22 -14.07 2.03
C GLU A 793 17.76 -13.68 1.76
N VAL A 794 17.43 -13.29 0.53
CA VAL A 794 16.03 -13.00 0.12
C VAL A 794 15.17 -14.26 0.21
N GLU A 795 15.64 -15.42 -0.24
CA GLU A 795 14.93 -16.70 -0.11
C GLU A 795 14.58 -17.01 1.36
N LYS A 796 15.56 -16.92 2.26
CA LYS A 796 15.34 -17.09 3.70
C LYS A 796 14.36 -16.09 4.30
N PHE A 797 14.42 -14.84 3.82
CA PHE A 797 13.49 -13.79 4.23
C PHE A 797 12.06 -14.13 3.81
N GLN A 798 11.87 -14.59 2.59
CA GLN A 798 10.55 -14.99 2.07
C GLN A 798 9.99 -16.18 2.84
N ASP A 799 10.82 -17.17 3.18
CA ASP A 799 10.39 -18.32 3.97
C ASP A 799 9.96 -17.89 5.37
N LYS A 800 10.72 -17.00 6.01
CA LYS A 800 10.46 -16.51 7.38
C LYS A 800 9.23 -15.63 7.47
N TRP A 801 9.00 -14.77 6.45
CA TRP A 801 7.97 -13.73 6.45
C TRP A 801 6.88 -13.97 5.40
N LYS A 802 6.67 -15.23 5.01
CA LYS A 802 5.72 -15.62 3.97
C LYS A 802 4.34 -15.02 4.20
N ASP A 803 3.82 -15.11 5.43
CA ASP A 803 2.48 -14.61 5.75
C ASP A 803 2.39 -13.08 5.60
N VAL A 804 3.43 -12.34 5.98
CA VAL A 804 3.49 -10.88 5.82
C VAL A 804 3.51 -10.50 4.34
N LEU A 805 4.29 -11.23 3.53
CA LEU A 805 4.36 -11.00 2.08
C LEU A 805 3.03 -11.30 1.37
N ILE A 806 2.30 -12.31 1.83
CA ILE A 806 0.97 -12.67 1.29
C ILE A 806 -0.07 -11.62 1.68
N ASN A 807 -0.08 -11.17 2.94
CA ASN A 807 -1.07 -10.21 3.43
C ASN A 807 -0.82 -8.78 2.91
N GLY A 808 0.42 -8.49 2.50
CA GLY A 808 0.82 -7.15 2.04
C GLY A 808 1.26 -6.23 3.18
N ASP A 809 1.74 -5.04 2.81
CA ASP A 809 2.23 -4.04 3.75
C ASP A 809 1.10 -3.12 4.24
N PRO A 810 0.81 -3.00 5.53
CA PRO A 810 -0.28 -2.18 6.05
C PRO A 810 -0.10 -0.68 5.75
N PHE A 811 1.13 -0.21 5.59
CA PHE A 811 1.39 1.20 5.29
C PHE A 811 1.46 1.52 3.78
N TYR A 812 1.14 0.53 2.95
CA TYR A 812 1.12 0.67 1.50
C TYR A 812 -0.19 0.10 0.93
N ASN A 813 -1.09 0.99 0.46
CA ASN A 813 -2.42 0.62 -0.01
C ASN A 813 -2.36 -0.51 -1.06
N SER A 814 -3.19 -1.53 -0.89
CA SER A 814 -3.21 -2.73 -1.74
C SER A 814 -3.55 -2.46 -3.21
N ASN A 815 -4.09 -1.27 -3.53
CA ASN A 815 -4.36 -0.83 -4.90
C ASN A 815 -3.10 -0.38 -5.65
N TRP A 816 -1.99 -0.15 -4.95
CA TRP A 816 -0.72 0.17 -5.59
C TRP A 816 0.00 -1.08 -6.07
N ASN A 817 0.60 -0.95 -7.24
CA ASN A 817 1.40 -2.02 -7.82
C ASN A 817 2.76 -2.15 -7.11
N ILE A 818 3.06 -3.35 -6.61
CA ILE A 818 4.34 -3.65 -5.96
C ILE A 818 5.41 -4.21 -6.94
N GLN A 819 5.05 -4.48 -8.19
CA GLN A 819 5.96 -5.06 -9.19
C GLN A 819 6.59 -4.00 -10.11
N TYR A 820 5.83 -2.97 -10.50
CA TYR A 820 6.25 -2.00 -11.52
C TYR A 820 6.72 -0.65 -10.97
N GLY A 821 6.98 -0.57 -9.68
CA GLY A 821 7.49 0.60 -8.99
C GLY A 821 6.45 1.28 -8.09
N PRO A 822 6.91 2.16 -7.19
CA PRO A 822 6.05 2.75 -6.16
C PRO A 822 4.96 3.66 -6.73
N PHE A 823 3.79 3.62 -6.09
CA PHE A 823 2.64 4.48 -6.35
C PHE A 823 2.14 4.44 -7.80
N ARG A 824 2.13 3.28 -8.40
CA ARG A 824 1.47 3.02 -9.70
C ARG A 824 0.26 2.13 -9.48
N LEU A 825 -0.84 2.45 -10.14
CA LEU A 825 -2.02 1.59 -10.14
C LEU A 825 -1.76 0.31 -10.95
N TYR A 826 -2.43 -0.74 -10.56
CA TYR A 826 -2.40 -2.00 -11.31
C TYR A 826 -3.03 -1.86 -12.69
#